data_48e492d4ec5ea0f1ace0ddaa6586e5fb
#
_entry.id   48e492d4ec5ea0f1ace0ddaa6586e5fb
#
_cell.length_a   1.000
_cell.length_b   1.000
_cell.length_c   1.000
_cell.angle_alpha   90.00
_cell.angle_beta   90.00
_cell.angle_gamma   90.00
#
_symmetry.space_group_name_H-M   'P 1'
#
loop_
_entity.id
_entity.type
_entity.pdbx_description
1 polymer ?
#
loop_
_entity_poly.entity_id
_entity_poly.type
_entity_poly.pdbx_seq_one_letter_code
_entity_poly.pdbx_strand_id
1 'polypeptide(L)'
;MNLQTIKQKVFLVSCLTISFLIQAKECNAAASYQPHFSTAGFFEIAGTGRNAYSMNPAWRMYKGHVEGAENVDFDDSSWKLTSLPDGIENLPMEASGCVNYQGEVWYRKHFKADVAWKGQRLVLYFEAIMGKSKVWVNGKLMKQHFGGFLPVIVDVTDMLKYGEDNVITVMADNCDDPSYPPGKAQDVLDFTYAGGIYRDCWLVKTNKVFITDANEEDHVAGGGVFVSYGKVSEELSEINIKTMLKNVAGSAFKGTLVYELQDASQNVVWSKSLSASVSNKKSATLSTKATLKDVHLWTPDNPYLYRLNIYVKNQQNKTIDGYYIRIGVRSLEFKAGDGFWLNGKPYPEPLIGANRHQDFAIIGNALSNSLHWRDAKKLRDAGLRVIRNAHYPQDPAFMDACDELGLFVIENTPGWQFWNPEPSFANFVYNDIRNMVRRDRNRPSIWLWEPILNETWYPDDFAKKVKGIVHEEYPYPYCYTACDASAKGSEYYNIQFTHPQTGDTNWSVNKLDPKKTYFTREWGDNVDDWNSHNSPSRASRSWGEYPMLVQAKGYGKPDYQYTCYDALYHTTRQHVGGCLWHSFDHQRGYHPDPFYGGIMDNFRQPKYSYYMFMSQRSNQKNPSLIADNGPMVYIANAMTPFSPSDVTIYSNCDSVTLTYNNGGQVYTYSKEKDKAGMPSPIITFKDVFNVMKDKELSRNGKQADSYLLAQGYVDGKLVATHQVKPARRASNIHLFVDNEGIALHADGSDMVTVIAAITDDQGNIKRLNNEHILFSIEGEGRIVGDQESFSNPVEVKWGTAPVLIQSTTTAGKIKVRAAVVWQGKATPVNGFVELESVKPEYPLIGGEKEMKAIPHKSAGMSLQGNTNVKSSREKLKEVEKQQADFE
;
A
#
# COMPACT_ATOMS: atom_id res chain seq x y z
N MET A 1 38.96 -18.13 -43.03
CA MET A 1 37.92 -17.71 -42.03
C MET A 1 38.54 -16.63 -41.18
N ASN A 2 37.97 -15.44 -41.21
CA ASN A 2 38.62 -14.21 -40.77
C ASN A 2 38.43 -14.01 -39.25
N LEU A 3 39.50 -13.69 -38.53
CA LEU A 3 39.50 -13.47 -37.08
C LEU A 3 38.46 -12.41 -36.60
N GLN A 4 37.99 -11.53 -37.48
CA GLN A 4 36.92 -10.57 -37.19
C GLN A 4 35.58 -11.20 -36.99
N THR A 5 35.25 -12.27 -37.66
CA THR A 5 33.93 -13.00 -37.55
C THR A 5 33.86 -13.80 -36.27
N ILE A 6 35.00 -14.25 -35.73
CA ILE A 6 35.08 -14.96 -34.45
C ILE A 6 34.93 -13.96 -33.28
N LYS A 7 35.55 -12.77 -33.38
CA LYS A 7 35.40 -11.72 -32.36
C LYS A 7 33.97 -11.16 -32.25
N GLN A 8 33.20 -11.06 -33.36
CA GLN A 8 31.82 -10.62 -33.33
C GLN A 8 30.88 -11.71 -32.73
N LYS A 9 31.10 -13.00 -33.02
CA LYS A 9 30.30 -14.07 -32.42
C LYS A 9 30.60 -14.28 -30.94
N VAL A 10 31.85 -14.11 -30.50
CA VAL A 10 32.19 -14.19 -29.08
C VAL A 10 31.69 -12.97 -28.30
N PHE A 11 31.65 -11.79 -28.95
CA PHE A 11 31.09 -10.58 -28.32
C PHE A 11 29.54 -10.64 -28.22
N LEU A 12 28.84 -11.25 -29.21
CA LEU A 12 27.40 -11.42 -29.15
C LEU A 12 26.97 -12.49 -28.12
N VAL A 13 27.73 -13.57 -27.97
CA VAL A 13 27.46 -14.61 -26.97
C VAL A 13 27.79 -14.11 -25.55
N SER A 14 28.82 -13.28 -25.39
CA SER A 14 29.15 -12.70 -24.07
C SER A 14 28.17 -11.59 -23.66
N CYS A 15 27.59 -10.83 -24.59
CA CYS A 15 26.56 -9.85 -24.27
C CYS A 15 25.20 -10.50 -23.92
N LEU A 16 24.84 -11.64 -24.54
CA LEU A 16 23.62 -12.37 -24.20
C LEU A 16 23.71 -13.09 -22.84
N THR A 17 24.88 -13.62 -22.50
CA THR A 17 25.12 -14.21 -21.16
C THR A 17 25.28 -13.13 -20.07
N ILE A 18 25.77 -11.95 -20.41
CA ILE A 18 25.90 -10.83 -19.45
C ILE A 18 24.53 -10.23 -19.15
N SER A 19 23.60 -10.15 -20.12
CA SER A 19 22.22 -9.65 -19.86
C SER A 19 21.41 -10.58 -18.95
N PHE A 20 21.58 -11.92 -19.10
CA PHE A 20 20.93 -12.89 -18.19
C PHE A 20 21.60 -12.94 -16.81
N LEU A 21 22.92 -12.71 -16.73
CA LEU A 21 23.65 -12.62 -15.45
C LEU A 21 23.46 -11.28 -14.76
N ILE A 22 23.16 -10.20 -15.48
CA ILE A 22 22.83 -8.89 -14.90
C ILE A 22 21.42 -8.91 -14.30
N GLN A 23 20.42 -9.47 -14.96
CA GLN A 23 19.08 -9.66 -14.35
C GLN A 23 19.12 -10.63 -13.15
N ALA A 24 19.90 -11.72 -13.21
CA ALA A 24 20.07 -12.62 -12.07
C ALA A 24 20.97 -12.04 -10.95
N LYS A 25 21.87 -11.09 -11.28
CA LYS A 25 22.71 -10.39 -10.29
C LYS A 25 22.00 -9.18 -9.69
N GLU A 26 21.09 -8.53 -10.41
CA GLU A 26 20.30 -7.43 -9.86
C GLU A 26 19.24 -7.95 -8.86
N CYS A 27 18.72 -9.17 -9.03
CA CYS A 27 17.90 -9.81 -8.01
C CYS A 27 18.65 -10.14 -6.70
N ASN A 28 19.98 -10.27 -6.74
CA ASN A 28 20.78 -10.57 -5.55
C ASN A 28 21.53 -9.37 -4.97
N ALA A 29 21.54 -8.22 -5.62
CA ALA A 29 22.25 -7.01 -5.16
C ALA A 29 21.33 -5.92 -4.58
N ALA A 30 20.02 -6.07 -4.69
CA ALA A 30 19.02 -5.12 -4.17
C ALA A 30 18.61 -5.38 -2.70
N ALA A 31 19.26 -6.31 -2.02
CA ALA A 31 18.91 -6.70 -0.65
C ALA A 31 19.51 -5.80 0.43
N SER A 32 19.60 -4.49 0.24
CA SER A 32 20.24 -3.63 1.25
C SER A 32 19.31 -2.64 1.94
N TYR A 33 18.13 -2.37 1.42
CA TYR A 33 17.18 -1.50 2.09
C TYR A 33 16.12 -2.31 2.83
N GLN A 34 15.97 -2.06 4.12
CA GLN A 34 14.89 -2.59 4.94
C GLN A 34 14.07 -1.42 5.48
N PRO A 35 12.77 -1.38 5.24
CA PRO A 35 11.91 -0.35 5.80
C PRO A 35 11.82 -0.50 7.31
N HIS A 36 11.74 0.63 8.01
CA HIS A 36 11.46 0.65 9.44
C HIS A 36 10.05 1.14 9.66
N PHE A 37 9.25 0.36 10.36
CA PHE A 37 7.87 0.71 10.72
C PHE A 37 7.80 1.23 12.14
N SER A 38 6.95 2.24 12.36
CA SER A 38 6.64 2.71 13.69
C SER A 38 5.81 1.68 14.45
N THR A 39 6.04 1.56 15.75
CA THR A 39 5.27 0.70 16.65
C THR A 39 4.46 1.57 17.58
N ALA A 40 3.14 1.46 17.56
CA ALA A 40 2.27 2.33 18.37
C ALA A 40 2.59 3.84 18.22
N GLY A 41 2.93 4.28 17.00
CA GLY A 41 3.18 5.69 16.68
C GLY A 41 4.57 6.23 17.01
N PHE A 42 5.52 5.40 17.42
CA PHE A 42 6.91 5.80 17.70
C PHE A 42 7.92 4.75 17.17
N PHE A 43 9.19 5.13 17.13
CA PHE A 43 10.30 4.21 16.87
C PHE A 43 11.11 3.99 18.14
N GLU A 44 11.40 2.73 18.46
CA GLU A 44 12.09 2.35 19.70
C GLU A 44 13.56 2.80 19.69
N ILE A 45 14.04 3.24 20.86
CA ILE A 45 15.47 3.41 21.15
C ILE A 45 15.85 2.41 22.23
N ALA A 46 16.75 1.50 21.91
CA ALA A 46 17.19 0.47 22.85
C ALA A 46 17.72 1.07 24.16
N GLY A 47 17.37 0.46 25.28
CA GLY A 47 17.88 0.84 26.60
C GLY A 47 17.23 2.07 27.25
N THR A 48 16.20 2.67 26.63
CA THR A 48 15.51 3.85 27.21
C THR A 48 14.47 3.50 28.28
N GLY A 49 14.08 2.23 28.39
CA GLY A 49 13.02 1.79 29.29
C GLY A 49 11.65 1.69 28.62
N ARG A 50 11.44 2.32 27.46
CA ARG A 50 10.27 2.13 26.61
C ARG A 50 10.52 0.97 25.65
N ASN A 51 9.56 0.06 25.57
CA ASN A 51 9.58 -1.04 24.62
C ASN A 51 8.18 -1.29 24.06
N ALA A 52 8.12 -1.74 22.82
CA ALA A 52 6.91 -2.26 22.19
C ALA A 52 7.08 -3.77 21.96
N TYR A 53 6.07 -4.52 22.32
CA TYR A 53 6.00 -5.96 22.10
C TYR A 53 4.84 -6.24 21.15
N SER A 54 5.08 -6.99 20.09
CA SER A 54 3.98 -7.38 19.20
C SER A 54 3.06 -8.38 19.90
N MET A 55 1.79 -8.06 19.94
CA MET A 55 0.72 -8.93 20.43
C MET A 55 0.04 -9.69 19.28
N ASN A 56 0.52 -9.55 18.04
CA ASN A 56 -0.12 -10.10 16.85
C ASN A 56 -0.28 -11.62 16.83
N PRO A 57 0.72 -12.46 17.19
CA PRO A 57 0.57 -13.91 17.06
C PRO A 57 -0.35 -14.52 18.10
N ALA A 58 -0.91 -15.70 17.78
CA ALA A 58 -1.59 -16.60 18.69
C ALA A 58 -2.83 -16.03 19.41
N TRP A 59 -3.74 -15.45 18.69
CA TRP A 59 -5.10 -15.16 19.13
C TRP A 59 -6.02 -16.34 18.83
N ARG A 60 -7.03 -16.55 19.69
CA ARG A 60 -8.14 -17.44 19.45
C ARG A 60 -9.34 -16.63 19.01
N MET A 61 -9.97 -16.99 17.91
CA MET A 61 -11.04 -16.22 17.29
C MET A 61 -12.28 -17.08 17.06
N TYR A 62 -13.46 -16.47 17.29
CA TYR A 62 -14.75 -17.10 17.06
C TYR A 62 -15.71 -16.09 16.38
N LYS A 63 -16.36 -16.53 15.30
CA LYS A 63 -17.39 -15.75 14.61
C LYS A 63 -18.76 -15.99 15.22
N GLY A 64 -19.46 -14.95 15.63
CA GLY A 64 -20.79 -14.99 16.20
C GLY A 64 -20.81 -14.55 17.66
N HIS A 65 -22.02 -14.41 18.20
CA HIS A 65 -22.25 -14.05 19.59
C HIS A 65 -21.84 -15.19 20.54
N VAL A 66 -21.13 -14.86 21.60
CA VAL A 66 -20.76 -15.82 22.66
C VAL A 66 -21.02 -15.19 24.02
N GLU A 67 -21.91 -15.75 24.78
CA GLU A 67 -22.19 -15.31 26.14
C GLU A 67 -21.09 -15.76 27.11
N GLY A 68 -20.60 -14.84 27.92
CA GLY A 68 -19.58 -15.11 28.93
C GLY A 68 -18.15 -15.27 28.41
N ALA A 69 -17.91 -14.99 27.11
CA ALA A 69 -16.57 -15.08 26.51
C ALA A 69 -15.54 -14.10 27.12
N GLU A 70 -16.00 -13.09 27.82
CA GLU A 70 -15.14 -12.16 28.58
C GLU A 70 -14.59 -12.77 29.88
N ASN A 71 -15.19 -13.86 30.41
CA ASN A 71 -14.78 -14.48 31.69
C ASN A 71 -13.42 -15.16 31.53
N VAL A 72 -12.63 -15.14 32.62
CA VAL A 72 -11.28 -15.71 32.62
C VAL A 72 -11.28 -17.21 32.43
N ASP A 73 -12.26 -17.88 32.97
CA ASP A 73 -12.43 -19.35 33.02
C ASP A 73 -13.20 -19.89 31.78
N PHE A 74 -13.57 -19.03 30.85
CA PHE A 74 -14.20 -19.46 29.61
C PHE A 74 -13.27 -20.35 28.77
N ASP A 75 -13.77 -21.52 28.34
CA ASP A 75 -13.03 -22.47 27.50
C ASP A 75 -13.07 -22.06 26.01
N ASP A 76 -12.00 -21.47 25.54
CA ASP A 76 -11.79 -21.09 24.15
C ASP A 76 -10.91 -22.08 23.36
N SER A 77 -10.67 -23.28 23.90
CA SER A 77 -9.74 -24.27 23.31
C SER A 77 -10.13 -24.71 21.89
N SER A 78 -11.42 -24.68 21.58
CA SER A 78 -12.00 -25.04 20.26
C SER A 78 -11.99 -23.88 19.25
N TRP A 79 -11.64 -22.66 19.67
CA TRP A 79 -11.65 -21.51 18.78
C TRP A 79 -10.52 -21.55 17.75
N LYS A 80 -10.77 -20.96 16.58
CA LYS A 80 -9.75 -20.87 15.52
C LYS A 80 -8.54 -20.07 15.99
N LEU A 81 -7.34 -20.64 15.83
CA LEU A 81 -6.11 -19.93 16.11
C LEU A 81 -5.75 -19.03 14.92
N THR A 82 -5.47 -17.77 15.19
CA THR A 82 -5.14 -16.75 14.18
C THR A 82 -4.02 -15.83 14.66
N SER A 83 -3.49 -15.03 13.74
CA SER A 83 -2.57 -13.92 14.02
C SER A 83 -3.18 -12.63 13.48
N LEU A 84 -2.88 -11.51 14.15
CA LEU A 84 -3.23 -10.17 13.65
C LEU A 84 -2.17 -9.69 12.64
N PRO A 85 -2.52 -8.84 11.69
CA PRO A 85 -3.87 -8.37 11.32
C PRO A 85 -4.80 -9.52 10.89
N ASP A 86 -6.07 -9.46 11.30
CA ASP A 86 -7.08 -10.48 10.97
C ASP A 86 -8.37 -9.81 10.48
N GLY A 87 -8.81 -10.19 9.28
CA GLY A 87 -10.04 -9.71 8.65
C GLY A 87 -11.26 -10.61 8.90
N ILE A 88 -11.21 -11.45 9.95
CA ILE A 88 -12.21 -12.46 10.34
C ILE A 88 -12.16 -13.70 9.43
N GLU A 89 -12.06 -13.52 8.13
CA GLU A 89 -12.08 -14.62 7.15
C GLU A 89 -11.24 -14.31 5.92
N ASN A 90 -10.88 -15.36 5.21
CA ASN A 90 -10.29 -15.25 3.90
C ASN A 90 -11.41 -15.30 2.85
N LEU A 91 -11.41 -14.32 1.96
CA LEU A 91 -12.39 -14.19 0.90
C LEU A 91 -11.88 -14.78 -0.43
N PRO A 92 -12.75 -15.14 -1.37
CA PRO A 92 -12.32 -15.43 -2.74
C PRO A 92 -11.50 -14.28 -3.34
N MET A 93 -10.58 -14.58 -4.26
CA MET A 93 -9.62 -13.61 -4.80
C MET A 93 -10.24 -12.34 -5.39
N GLU A 94 -11.41 -12.47 -6.00
CA GLU A 94 -12.18 -11.35 -6.59
C GLU A 94 -13.54 -11.21 -5.92
N ALA A 95 -13.57 -11.37 -4.59
CA ALA A 95 -14.79 -11.16 -3.82
C ALA A 95 -15.29 -9.72 -3.99
N SER A 96 -16.61 -9.59 -4.16
CA SER A 96 -17.32 -8.30 -4.22
C SER A 96 -18.79 -8.54 -3.93
N GLY A 97 -19.60 -7.48 -3.77
CA GLY A 97 -21.02 -7.63 -3.48
C GLY A 97 -21.33 -7.91 -2.02
N CYS A 98 -20.54 -7.35 -1.11
CA CYS A 98 -20.75 -7.46 0.34
C CYS A 98 -20.84 -8.92 0.84
N VAL A 99 -19.93 -9.78 0.32
CA VAL A 99 -19.87 -11.21 0.70
C VAL A 99 -19.10 -11.46 2.01
N ASN A 100 -18.46 -10.43 2.56
CA ASN A 100 -17.76 -10.50 3.83
C ASN A 100 -18.68 -10.68 5.01
N TYR A 101 -18.20 -11.36 6.05
CA TYR A 101 -18.94 -11.55 7.30
C TYR A 101 -19.26 -10.21 7.96
N GLN A 102 -20.50 -10.06 8.40
CA GLN A 102 -20.97 -8.96 9.24
C GLN A 102 -21.58 -9.51 10.52
N GLY A 103 -21.09 -9.05 11.66
CA GLY A 103 -21.56 -9.53 12.95
C GLY A 103 -20.49 -9.46 14.03
N GLU A 104 -20.85 -9.95 15.20
CA GLU A 104 -19.91 -10.08 16.30
C GLU A 104 -18.81 -11.09 15.99
N VAL A 105 -17.58 -10.76 16.39
CA VAL A 105 -16.43 -11.64 16.43
C VAL A 105 -15.71 -11.45 17.74
N TRP A 106 -15.28 -12.55 18.33
CA TRP A 106 -14.59 -12.57 19.60
C TRP A 106 -13.16 -13.04 19.41
N TYR A 107 -12.24 -12.30 20.03
CA TYR A 107 -10.82 -12.63 20.08
C TYR A 107 -10.39 -12.81 21.51
N ARG A 108 -9.61 -13.86 21.80
CA ARG A 108 -9.00 -14.08 23.11
C ARG A 108 -7.52 -14.34 22.96
N LYS A 109 -6.73 -13.73 23.82
CA LYS A 109 -5.29 -13.93 23.86
C LYS A 109 -4.85 -14.27 25.27
N HIS A 110 -4.17 -15.41 25.40
CA HIS A 110 -3.56 -15.85 26.63
C HIS A 110 -2.07 -15.53 26.60
N PHE A 111 -1.55 -14.94 27.65
CA PHE A 111 -0.12 -14.66 27.76
C PHE A 111 0.32 -14.51 29.21
N LYS A 112 1.58 -14.80 29.47
CA LYS A 112 2.21 -14.61 30.75
C LYS A 112 2.90 -13.27 30.83
N ALA A 113 2.46 -12.36 31.70
CA ALA A 113 3.12 -11.08 31.91
C ALA A 113 4.44 -11.29 32.68
N ASP A 114 5.53 -10.72 32.17
CA ASP A 114 6.85 -10.84 32.79
C ASP A 114 6.86 -10.18 34.19
N VAL A 115 7.43 -10.88 35.17
CA VAL A 115 7.62 -10.35 36.54
C VAL A 115 8.46 -9.07 36.55
N ALA A 116 9.40 -8.94 35.63
CA ALA A 116 10.25 -7.77 35.50
C ALA A 116 9.48 -6.49 35.06
N TRP A 117 8.27 -6.62 34.59
CA TRP A 117 7.42 -5.49 34.22
C TRP A 117 6.68 -4.88 35.42
N LYS A 118 6.70 -5.57 36.57
CA LYS A 118 6.05 -5.06 37.77
C LYS A 118 6.60 -3.70 38.16
N GLY A 119 5.69 -2.73 38.32
CA GLY A 119 6.06 -1.36 38.65
C GLY A 119 6.32 -0.45 37.41
N GLN A 120 6.25 -1.00 36.22
CA GLN A 120 6.22 -0.24 34.97
C GLN A 120 4.78 0.08 34.58
N ARG A 121 4.59 0.98 33.63
CA ARG A 121 3.30 1.23 32.97
C ARG A 121 3.19 0.37 31.73
N LEU A 122 2.03 -0.24 31.52
CA LEU A 122 1.75 -1.14 30.40
C LEU A 122 0.44 -0.74 29.71
N VAL A 123 0.49 -0.59 28.38
CA VAL A 123 -0.63 -0.14 27.57
C VAL A 123 -0.81 -1.08 26.39
N LEU A 124 -2.02 -1.55 26.16
CA LEU A 124 -2.42 -2.17 24.90
C LEU A 124 -2.75 -1.06 23.90
N TYR A 125 -2.13 -1.13 22.75
CA TYR A 125 -2.31 -0.20 21.65
C TYR A 125 -2.75 -1.01 20.42
N PHE A 126 -4.05 -0.99 20.12
CA PHE A 126 -4.57 -1.49 18.86
C PHE A 126 -4.54 -0.34 17.86
N GLU A 127 -3.90 -0.52 16.71
CA GLU A 127 -3.85 0.51 15.68
C GLU A 127 -5.22 0.75 15.04
N ALA A 128 -6.06 -0.27 14.97
CA ALA A 128 -7.49 -0.17 14.73
C ALA A 128 -8.22 -1.48 15.06
N ILE A 129 -9.50 -1.38 15.42
CA ILE A 129 -10.46 -2.47 15.53
C ILE A 129 -11.71 -2.02 14.77
N MET A 130 -12.18 -2.81 13.80
CA MET A 130 -13.29 -2.39 12.95
C MET A 130 -14.63 -2.42 13.68
N GLY A 131 -15.39 -1.33 13.57
CA GLY A 131 -16.76 -1.22 14.03
C GLY A 131 -16.92 -0.88 15.51
N LYS A 132 -17.89 -1.48 16.18
CA LYS A 132 -18.05 -1.42 17.63
C LYS A 132 -17.10 -2.42 18.28
N SER A 133 -16.40 -1.98 19.31
CA SER A 133 -15.54 -2.92 20.03
C SER A 133 -15.59 -2.74 21.54
N LYS A 134 -15.33 -3.83 22.26
CA LYS A 134 -15.16 -3.87 23.71
C LYS A 134 -13.88 -4.64 24.01
N VAL A 135 -13.09 -4.14 24.94
CA VAL A 135 -11.83 -4.77 25.38
C VAL A 135 -11.91 -5.08 26.86
N TRP A 136 -11.71 -6.33 27.22
CA TRP A 136 -11.59 -6.78 28.61
C TRP A 136 -10.17 -7.28 28.89
N VAL A 137 -9.74 -7.11 30.12
CA VAL A 137 -8.50 -7.70 30.63
C VAL A 137 -8.82 -8.44 31.93
N ASN A 138 -8.51 -9.73 31.97
CA ASN A 138 -8.81 -10.61 33.10
C ASN A 138 -10.28 -10.51 33.57
N GLY A 139 -11.21 -10.50 32.60
CA GLY A 139 -12.67 -10.44 32.82
C GLY A 139 -13.23 -9.06 33.11
N LYS A 140 -12.39 -8.02 33.28
CA LYS A 140 -12.86 -6.65 33.55
C LYS A 140 -12.92 -5.83 32.26
N LEU A 141 -14.10 -5.24 31.96
CA LEU A 141 -14.26 -4.31 30.85
C LEU A 141 -13.39 -3.06 31.07
N MET A 142 -12.49 -2.80 30.12
CA MET A 142 -11.55 -1.68 30.15
C MET A 142 -11.93 -0.56 29.20
N LYS A 143 -12.40 -0.89 28.02
CA LYS A 143 -12.69 0.09 26.95
C LYS A 143 -13.89 -0.35 26.12
N GLN A 144 -14.70 0.61 25.72
CA GLN A 144 -15.67 0.49 24.63
C GLN A 144 -15.33 1.56 23.60
N HIS A 145 -15.39 1.19 22.33
CA HIS A 145 -15.01 2.07 21.22
C HIS A 145 -16.00 1.93 20.06
N PHE A 146 -16.15 3.03 19.29
CA PHE A 146 -16.96 3.13 18.09
C PHE A 146 -16.13 3.77 17.00
N GLY A 147 -16.16 3.19 15.82
CA GLY A 147 -15.31 3.58 14.68
C GLY A 147 -14.35 2.47 14.32
N GLY A 148 -13.62 2.61 13.22
CA GLY A 148 -12.85 1.48 12.69
C GLY A 148 -11.44 1.80 12.21
N PHE A 149 -10.97 3.05 12.28
CA PHE A 149 -9.80 3.46 11.49
C PHE A 149 -8.69 4.14 12.33
N LEU A 150 -8.90 4.28 13.62
CA LEU A 150 -8.04 5.03 14.52
C LEU A 150 -7.70 4.20 15.77
N PRO A 151 -6.65 4.56 16.52
CA PRO A 151 -6.15 3.73 17.62
C PRO A 151 -7.14 3.54 18.76
N VAL A 152 -7.16 2.31 19.30
CA VAL A 152 -7.85 1.95 20.55
C VAL A 152 -6.79 1.67 21.60
N ILE A 153 -6.65 2.58 22.58
CA ILE A 153 -5.58 2.57 23.59
C ILE A 153 -6.16 2.24 24.96
N VAL A 154 -5.55 1.26 25.66
CA VAL A 154 -6.05 0.74 26.93
C VAL A 154 -4.89 0.59 27.91
N ASP A 155 -4.89 1.38 29.02
CA ASP A 155 -3.94 1.19 30.11
C ASP A 155 -4.31 -0.05 30.93
N VAL A 156 -3.43 -1.04 30.94
CA VAL A 156 -3.65 -2.34 31.60
C VAL A 156 -2.74 -2.54 32.81
N THR A 157 -2.02 -1.54 33.23
CA THR A 157 -0.99 -1.59 34.29
C THR A 157 -1.49 -2.28 35.58
N ASP A 158 -2.67 -1.86 36.06
CA ASP A 158 -3.22 -2.36 37.32
C ASP A 158 -4.05 -3.66 37.18
N MET A 159 -4.23 -4.12 35.91
CA MET A 159 -5.03 -5.30 35.61
C MET A 159 -4.22 -6.55 35.37
N LEU A 160 -2.92 -6.40 35.03
CA LEU A 160 -2.06 -7.54 34.75
C LEU A 160 -1.58 -8.22 36.02
N LYS A 161 -1.62 -9.55 35.98
CA LYS A 161 -1.05 -10.45 36.98
C LYS A 161 0.37 -10.81 36.55
N TYR A 162 1.36 -10.22 37.19
CA TYR A 162 2.77 -10.37 36.82
C TYR A 162 3.31 -11.75 37.24
N GLY A 163 3.89 -12.48 36.30
CA GLY A 163 4.39 -13.85 36.52
C GLY A 163 3.30 -14.91 36.41
N GLU A 164 2.07 -14.52 36.13
CA GLU A 164 0.90 -15.39 36.00
C GLU A 164 0.27 -15.24 34.61
N ASP A 165 -0.66 -16.12 34.29
CA ASP A 165 -1.41 -16.06 33.04
C ASP A 165 -2.46 -14.94 33.06
N ASN A 166 -2.57 -14.24 31.96
CA ASN A 166 -3.52 -13.19 31.73
C ASN A 166 -4.33 -13.47 30.45
N VAL A 167 -5.55 -12.98 30.43
CA VAL A 167 -6.45 -13.09 29.28
C VAL A 167 -6.87 -11.70 28.84
N ILE A 168 -6.62 -11.38 27.58
CA ILE A 168 -7.22 -10.24 26.89
C ILE A 168 -8.36 -10.78 26.04
N THR A 169 -9.53 -10.18 26.19
CA THR A 169 -10.70 -10.51 25.35
C THR A 169 -11.13 -9.25 24.58
N VAL A 170 -11.37 -9.40 23.28
CA VAL A 170 -11.89 -8.33 22.41
C VAL A 170 -13.14 -8.86 21.72
N MET A 171 -14.22 -8.13 21.84
CA MET A 171 -15.37 -8.27 20.96
C MET A 171 -15.36 -7.14 19.95
N ALA A 172 -15.46 -7.46 18.67
CA ALA A 172 -15.64 -6.52 17.60
C ALA A 172 -16.89 -6.86 16.80
N ASP A 173 -17.59 -5.84 16.31
CA ASP A 173 -18.83 -5.99 15.56
C ASP A 173 -18.84 -5.00 14.41
N ASN A 174 -18.82 -5.52 13.18
CA ASN A 174 -18.80 -4.75 11.95
C ASN A 174 -20.17 -4.69 11.26
N CYS A 175 -21.26 -4.98 11.96
CA CYS A 175 -22.61 -4.78 11.44
C CYS A 175 -22.82 -3.32 11.03
N ASP A 176 -23.65 -3.12 10.03
CA ASP A 176 -24.11 -1.80 9.62
C ASP A 176 -24.75 -1.06 10.79
N ASP A 177 -24.25 0.13 11.11
CA ASP A 177 -24.75 0.94 12.21
C ASP A 177 -24.70 2.44 11.80
N PRO A 178 -25.87 3.07 11.59
CA PRO A 178 -25.95 4.46 11.17
C PRO A 178 -25.58 5.46 12.29
N SER A 179 -25.33 5.01 13.51
CA SER A 179 -25.13 5.90 14.66
C SER A 179 -23.71 6.49 14.77
N TYR A 180 -22.73 5.91 14.08
CA TYR A 180 -21.33 6.37 14.05
C TYR A 180 -20.70 6.19 12.65
N PRO A 181 -19.59 6.91 12.30
CA PRO A 181 -18.94 6.78 10.99
C PRO A 181 -18.38 5.36 10.73
N PRO A 182 -18.42 4.89 9.46
CA PRO A 182 -18.91 5.55 8.25
C PRO A 182 -20.43 5.62 8.12
N GLY A 183 -21.20 4.81 8.87
CA GLY A 183 -22.65 4.87 9.01
C GLY A 183 -23.46 4.33 7.85
N LYS A 184 -22.95 4.39 6.62
CA LYS A 184 -23.60 3.87 5.43
C LYS A 184 -23.50 2.35 5.39
N ALA A 185 -24.59 1.67 5.04
CA ALA A 185 -24.63 0.21 4.93
C ALA A 185 -23.62 -0.30 3.90
N GLN A 186 -22.98 -1.45 4.19
CA GLN A 186 -21.89 -1.99 3.36
C GLN A 186 -22.37 -2.44 1.98
N ASP A 187 -23.58 -2.94 1.86
CA ASP A 187 -24.20 -3.38 0.61
C ASP A 187 -24.52 -2.25 -0.39
N VAL A 188 -24.33 -0.99 0.03
CA VAL A 188 -24.49 0.20 -0.82
C VAL A 188 -23.24 1.06 -0.87
N LEU A 189 -22.09 0.54 -0.40
CA LEU A 189 -20.78 1.19 -0.50
C LEU A 189 -20.08 0.83 -1.82
N ASP A 190 -19.28 1.76 -2.37
CA ASP A 190 -18.38 1.48 -3.49
C ASP A 190 -17.05 0.85 -3.07
N PHE A 191 -16.93 0.50 -1.82
CA PHE A 191 -15.82 -0.24 -1.24
C PHE A 191 -16.33 -1.14 -0.13
N THR A 192 -15.48 -2.01 0.41
CA THR A 192 -15.79 -2.84 1.57
C THR A 192 -14.80 -2.57 2.69
N TYR A 193 -15.18 -2.92 3.91
CA TYR A 193 -14.25 -3.03 5.02
C TYR A 193 -14.48 -4.33 5.77
N ALA A 194 -13.39 -5.08 5.94
CA ALA A 194 -13.41 -6.29 6.74
C ALA A 194 -13.58 -5.93 8.22
N GLY A 195 -14.17 -6.84 8.98
CA GLY A 195 -14.28 -6.70 10.44
C GLY A 195 -12.98 -7.09 11.17
N GLY A 196 -13.07 -7.22 12.48
CA GLY A 196 -12.02 -7.77 13.33
C GLY A 196 -10.92 -6.78 13.74
N ILE A 197 -9.83 -7.33 14.27
CA ILE A 197 -8.60 -6.60 14.62
C ILE A 197 -7.70 -6.63 13.39
N TYR A 198 -7.95 -5.74 12.44
CA TYR A 198 -7.37 -5.77 11.09
C TYR A 198 -6.08 -4.96 10.94
N ARG A 199 -5.55 -4.41 12.03
CA ARG A 199 -4.24 -3.76 12.14
C ARG A 199 -3.47 -4.32 13.33
N ASP A 200 -2.23 -3.89 13.51
CA ASP A 200 -1.34 -4.37 14.56
C ASP A 200 -1.88 -4.09 15.98
N CYS A 201 -1.52 -4.98 16.89
CA CYS A 201 -1.70 -4.80 18.33
C CYS A 201 -0.35 -4.84 19.04
N TRP A 202 -0.07 -3.81 19.84
CA TRP A 202 1.17 -3.65 20.59
C TRP A 202 0.92 -3.63 22.10
N LEU A 203 1.82 -4.22 22.88
CA LEU A 203 1.93 -3.97 24.31
C LEU A 203 3.10 -3.02 24.53
N VAL A 204 2.79 -1.78 24.86
CA VAL A 204 3.79 -0.73 25.09
C VAL A 204 4.12 -0.68 26.58
N LYS A 205 5.39 -0.87 26.90
CA LYS A 205 5.92 -0.76 28.27
C LYS A 205 6.67 0.57 28.41
N THR A 206 6.38 1.34 29.47
CA THR A 206 7.07 2.59 29.80
C THR A 206 7.37 2.67 31.29
N ASN A 207 8.21 3.64 31.67
CA ASN A 207 8.32 4.07 33.06
C ASN A 207 7.00 4.73 33.53
N LYS A 208 6.82 4.92 34.82
CA LYS A 208 5.71 5.72 35.39
C LYS A 208 5.87 7.22 35.21
N VAL A 209 7.03 7.68 34.77
CA VAL A 209 7.24 9.01 34.21
C VAL A 209 7.60 8.82 32.75
N PHE A 210 6.78 9.29 31.86
CA PHE A 210 6.85 8.94 30.45
C PHE A 210 6.42 10.09 29.53
N ILE A 211 6.85 10.03 28.28
CA ILE A 211 6.32 10.86 27.20
C ILE A 211 4.96 10.29 26.82
N THR A 212 3.91 11.15 26.84
CA THR A 212 2.53 10.71 26.56
C THR A 212 2.32 10.29 25.11
N ASP A 213 1.19 9.65 24.83
CA ASP A 213 0.65 9.49 23.47
C ASP A 213 -0.37 10.60 23.19
N ALA A 214 -0.44 11.09 21.94
CA ALA A 214 -1.29 12.21 21.58
C ALA A 214 -2.78 11.85 21.57
N ASN A 215 -3.13 10.62 21.14
CA ASN A 215 -4.51 10.16 21.10
C ASN A 215 -4.99 9.76 22.49
N GLU A 216 -4.12 9.15 23.33
CA GLU A 216 -4.45 8.76 24.69
C GLU A 216 -4.65 9.96 25.62
N GLU A 217 -3.80 10.99 25.50
CA GLU A 217 -3.84 12.16 26.39
C GLU A 217 -5.03 13.09 26.09
N ASP A 218 -5.60 13.01 24.89
CA ASP A 218 -6.77 13.79 24.43
C ASP A 218 -6.64 15.30 24.70
N HIS A 219 -5.47 15.86 24.40
CA HIS A 219 -5.15 17.26 24.61
C HIS A 219 -5.04 18.01 23.29
N VAL A 220 -5.87 19.04 23.09
CA VAL A 220 -5.89 19.88 21.88
C VAL A 220 -4.51 20.50 21.64
N ALA A 221 -3.98 20.34 20.44
CA ALA A 221 -2.64 20.79 20.01
C ALA A 221 -1.52 20.37 20.97
N GLY A 222 -1.67 19.21 21.63
CA GLY A 222 -0.76 18.70 22.65
C GLY A 222 -0.71 17.16 22.64
N GLY A 223 -0.20 16.58 23.75
CA GLY A 223 0.06 15.16 23.86
C GLY A 223 1.27 14.70 23.04
N GLY A 224 1.99 13.69 23.51
CA GLY A 224 3.15 13.14 22.82
C GLY A 224 4.24 14.13 22.48
N VAL A 225 4.83 13.92 21.32
CA VAL A 225 5.73 14.85 20.66
C VAL A 225 4.98 15.57 19.55
N PHE A 226 5.12 16.88 19.47
CA PHE A 226 4.53 17.68 18.41
C PHE A 226 5.60 18.56 17.77
N VAL A 227 5.84 18.35 16.47
CA VAL A 227 6.81 19.11 15.69
C VAL A 227 6.08 20.04 14.73
N SER A 228 6.51 21.30 14.69
CA SER A 228 6.04 22.28 13.72
C SER A 228 7.20 23.13 13.21
N TYR A 229 7.03 23.75 12.08
CA TYR A 229 8.09 24.49 11.41
C TYR A 229 7.78 25.99 11.43
N GLY A 230 8.82 26.78 11.71
CA GLY A 230 8.81 28.24 11.51
C GLY A 230 9.33 28.59 10.12
N LYS A 231 10.43 29.35 10.06
CA LYS A 231 11.13 29.58 8.80
C LYS A 231 11.70 28.25 8.27
N VAL A 232 11.54 28.00 6.97
CA VAL A 232 12.09 26.82 6.28
C VAL A 232 12.86 27.28 5.05
N SER A 233 14.16 26.99 5.02
CA SER A 233 15.03 27.10 3.85
C SER A 233 16.24 26.16 3.99
N GLU A 234 16.95 25.92 2.89
CA GLU A 234 18.18 25.12 2.88
C GLU A 234 19.27 25.74 3.78
N GLU A 235 19.35 27.11 3.81
CA GLU A 235 20.37 27.79 4.61
C GLU A 235 20.05 27.81 6.11
N LEU A 236 18.75 27.94 6.45
CA LEU A 236 18.31 28.04 7.84
C LEU A 236 16.86 27.59 8.01
N SER A 237 16.66 26.63 8.88
CA SER A 237 15.30 26.20 9.25
C SER A 237 15.08 26.18 10.75
N GLU A 238 13.85 26.52 11.15
CA GLU A 238 13.40 26.53 12.53
C GLU A 238 12.40 25.42 12.77
N ILE A 239 12.71 24.55 13.73
CA ILE A 239 11.89 23.40 14.13
C ILE A 239 11.44 23.62 15.55
N ASN A 240 10.14 23.81 15.76
CA ASN A 240 9.54 23.93 17.09
C ASN A 240 9.14 22.55 17.58
N ILE A 241 9.51 22.19 18.78
CA ILE A 241 9.28 20.88 19.38
C ILE A 241 8.56 21.09 20.71
N LYS A 242 7.39 20.45 20.86
CA LYS A 242 6.68 20.33 22.13
C LYS A 242 6.68 18.86 22.55
N THR A 243 6.92 18.59 23.81
CA THR A 243 6.84 17.25 24.38
C THR A 243 6.07 17.28 25.68
N MET A 244 5.06 16.44 25.81
CA MET A 244 4.27 16.31 27.03
C MET A 244 4.73 15.10 27.81
N LEU A 245 5.12 15.34 29.07
CA LEU A 245 5.46 14.32 30.04
C LEU A 245 4.31 14.12 31.02
N LYS A 246 4.03 12.89 31.42
CA LYS A 246 3.09 12.50 32.47
C LYS A 246 3.82 11.76 33.58
N ASN A 247 3.42 12.04 34.83
CA ASN A 247 3.98 11.39 36.00
C ASN A 247 2.88 10.70 36.82
N VAL A 248 2.94 9.36 36.91
CA VAL A 248 2.06 8.51 37.75
C VAL A 248 2.87 7.71 38.76
N ALA A 249 4.10 8.14 39.11
CA ALA A 249 5.04 7.40 39.96
C ALA A 249 4.75 7.47 41.47
N GLY A 250 3.74 8.23 41.91
CA GLY A 250 3.41 8.39 43.32
C GLY A 250 4.11 9.56 44.03
N SER A 251 5.18 10.11 43.46
CA SER A 251 5.91 11.28 43.98
C SER A 251 6.20 12.26 42.82
N ALA A 252 6.58 13.50 43.18
CA ALA A 252 6.97 14.50 42.18
C ALA A 252 8.28 14.05 41.48
N PHE A 253 8.31 14.24 40.17
CA PHE A 253 9.49 13.96 39.35
C PHE A 253 10.28 15.24 39.11
N LYS A 254 11.62 15.11 39.22
CA LYS A 254 12.58 16.10 38.73
C LYS A 254 13.63 15.39 37.90
N GLY A 255 13.99 15.95 36.76
CA GLY A 255 14.94 15.35 35.83
C GLY A 255 15.22 16.25 34.64
N THR A 256 15.61 15.63 33.52
CA THR A 256 15.99 16.34 32.31
C THR A 256 15.33 15.68 31.10
N LEU A 257 14.77 16.49 30.21
CA LEU A 257 14.33 16.08 28.90
C LEU A 257 15.43 16.46 27.90
N VAL A 258 15.96 15.45 27.19
CA VAL A 258 17.08 15.62 26.23
C VAL A 258 16.55 15.37 24.83
N TYR A 259 16.88 16.25 23.92
CA TYR A 259 16.60 16.12 22.50
C TYR A 259 17.92 15.99 21.72
N GLU A 260 17.94 15.09 20.77
CA GLU A 260 19.01 14.95 19.79
C GLU A 260 18.39 14.79 18.40
N LEU A 261 18.72 15.70 17.50
CA LEU A 261 18.34 15.61 16.10
C LEU A 261 19.51 15.03 15.32
N GLN A 262 19.28 13.94 14.63
CA GLN A 262 20.26 13.23 13.84
C GLN A 262 19.94 13.35 12.35
N ASP A 263 20.98 13.42 11.53
CA ASP A 263 20.89 13.29 10.07
C ASP A 263 20.69 11.83 9.63
N ALA A 264 20.56 11.58 8.33
CA ALA A 264 20.43 10.23 7.77
C ALA A 264 21.62 9.31 8.07
N SER A 265 22.80 9.88 8.35
CA SER A 265 24.00 9.15 8.76
C SER A 265 24.11 8.95 10.28
N GLN A 266 23.06 9.32 11.02
CA GLN A 266 22.96 9.27 12.49
C GLN A 266 23.92 10.23 13.22
N ASN A 267 24.50 11.23 12.56
CA ASN A 267 25.27 12.26 13.22
C ASN A 267 24.32 13.25 13.94
N VAL A 268 24.65 13.61 15.16
CA VAL A 268 23.88 14.63 15.91
C VAL A 268 24.15 16.01 15.31
N VAL A 269 23.15 16.59 14.67
CA VAL A 269 23.22 17.93 14.05
C VAL A 269 22.70 19.02 14.96
N TRP A 270 21.93 18.67 15.98
CA TRP A 270 21.46 19.57 17.02
C TRP A 270 21.10 18.80 18.28
N SER A 271 21.35 19.38 19.44
CA SER A 271 20.91 18.83 20.73
C SER A 271 20.50 19.90 21.71
N LYS A 272 19.61 19.55 22.64
CA LYS A 272 19.15 20.44 23.71
C LYS A 272 18.68 19.63 24.92
N SER A 273 19.02 20.15 26.08
CA SER A 273 18.52 19.62 27.37
C SER A 273 17.66 20.67 28.05
N LEU A 274 16.53 20.24 28.61
CA LEU A 274 15.59 21.07 29.38
C LEU A 274 15.37 20.44 30.74
N SER A 275 15.38 21.24 31.81
CA SER A 275 14.96 20.78 33.12
C SER A 275 13.47 20.42 33.12
N ALA A 276 13.14 19.27 33.61
CA ALA A 276 11.78 18.74 33.69
C ALA A 276 11.34 18.59 35.15
N SER A 277 10.18 19.11 35.49
CA SER A 277 9.54 18.93 36.80
C SER A 277 8.06 18.63 36.59
N VAL A 278 7.60 17.47 37.08
CA VAL A 278 6.22 17.05 36.90
C VAL A 278 5.67 16.53 38.23
N SER A 279 4.63 17.16 38.73
CA SER A 279 3.95 16.75 39.96
C SER A 279 3.28 15.36 39.74
N ASN A 280 3.12 14.62 40.82
CA ASN A 280 2.43 13.34 40.79
C ASN A 280 1.01 13.46 40.24
N LYS A 281 0.60 12.54 39.37
CA LYS A 281 -0.68 12.50 38.65
C LYS A 281 -0.96 13.74 37.79
N LYS A 282 0.10 14.41 37.31
CA LYS A 282 0.01 15.57 36.42
C LYS A 282 0.82 15.36 35.17
N SER A 283 0.47 16.16 34.15
CA SER A 283 1.24 16.32 32.93
C SER A 283 1.93 17.68 32.89
N ALA A 284 3.04 17.77 32.17
CA ALA A 284 3.74 19.02 31.90
C ALA A 284 4.25 19.04 30.46
N THR A 285 4.01 20.15 29.77
CA THR A 285 4.51 20.35 28.39
C THR A 285 5.80 21.17 28.43
N LEU A 286 6.86 20.62 27.84
CA LEU A 286 8.12 21.31 27.61
C LEU A 286 8.22 21.66 26.13
N SER A 287 8.72 22.87 25.86
CA SER A 287 8.85 23.38 24.49
C SER A 287 10.28 23.87 24.24
N THR A 288 10.79 23.60 23.05
CA THR A 288 12.09 24.09 22.59
C THR A 288 12.04 24.38 21.11
N LYS A 289 13.08 25.05 20.61
CA LYS A 289 13.27 25.37 19.20
C LYS A 289 14.65 24.93 18.77
N ALA A 290 14.73 24.16 17.71
CA ALA A 290 15.97 23.87 17.00
C ALA A 290 16.14 24.85 15.83
N THR A 291 17.33 25.36 15.66
CA THR A 291 17.73 26.15 14.49
C THR A 291 18.83 25.39 13.78
N LEU A 292 18.54 24.94 12.58
CA LEU A 292 19.47 24.19 11.74
C LEU A 292 20.02 25.08 10.62
N LYS A 293 21.28 24.86 10.28
CA LYS A 293 21.92 25.41 9.08
C LYS A 293 22.21 24.26 8.12
N ASP A 294 22.33 24.57 6.84
CA ASP A 294 22.65 23.61 5.79
C ASP A 294 21.66 22.42 5.81
N VAL A 295 20.39 22.73 5.66
CA VAL A 295 19.27 21.82 5.93
C VAL A 295 18.90 21.01 4.68
N HIS A 296 18.84 19.69 4.81
CA HIS A 296 18.23 18.85 3.80
C HIS A 296 16.71 18.89 3.91
N LEU A 297 16.06 19.49 2.91
CA LEU A 297 14.62 19.65 2.89
C LEU A 297 13.96 18.39 2.32
N TRP A 298 12.83 18.02 2.91
CA TRP A 298 12.01 16.93 2.39
C TRP A 298 11.23 17.38 1.14
N THR A 299 11.28 16.58 0.09
CA THR A 299 10.49 16.72 -1.13
C THR A 299 10.13 15.33 -1.67
N PRO A 300 9.15 15.18 -2.58
CA PRO A 300 8.88 13.91 -3.25
C PRO A 300 10.10 13.32 -3.98
N ASP A 301 11.00 14.15 -4.49
CA ASP A 301 12.19 13.70 -5.22
C ASP A 301 13.46 13.62 -4.35
N ASN A 302 13.37 14.05 -3.08
CA ASN A 302 14.40 13.89 -2.06
C ASN A 302 13.71 13.76 -0.68
N PRO A 303 13.14 12.59 -0.36
CA PRO A 303 12.37 12.38 0.88
C PRO A 303 13.29 12.24 2.10
N TYR A 304 14.08 13.26 2.37
CA TYR A 304 15.09 13.26 3.43
C TYR A 304 14.43 13.33 4.81
N LEU A 305 14.75 12.34 5.65
CA LEU A 305 14.21 12.23 7.00
C LEU A 305 15.31 12.40 8.04
N TYR A 306 15.09 13.32 8.97
CA TYR A 306 15.85 13.42 10.21
C TYR A 306 15.23 12.51 11.26
N ARG A 307 16.05 12.06 12.20
CA ARG A 307 15.65 11.32 13.38
C ARG A 307 15.68 12.23 14.61
N LEU A 308 14.54 12.52 15.20
CA LEU A 308 14.43 13.27 16.45
C LEU A 308 14.32 12.28 17.61
N ASN A 309 15.43 12.08 18.32
CA ASN A 309 15.49 11.29 19.55
C ASN A 309 15.10 12.15 20.75
N ILE A 310 14.29 11.61 21.65
CA ILE A 310 13.85 12.25 22.87
C ILE A 310 14.10 11.30 24.03
N TYR A 311 14.79 11.80 25.07
CA TYR A 311 15.12 11.01 26.26
C TYR A 311 14.65 11.72 27.53
N VAL A 312 13.99 11.00 28.43
CA VAL A 312 13.68 11.43 29.79
C VAL A 312 14.72 10.85 30.72
N LYS A 313 15.48 11.71 31.37
CA LYS A 313 16.51 11.31 32.34
C LYS A 313 16.13 11.75 33.77
N ASN A 314 16.35 10.88 34.73
CA ASN A 314 16.16 11.19 36.17
C ASN A 314 17.33 12.02 36.71
N GLN A 315 17.26 12.39 38.02
CA GLN A 315 18.31 13.17 38.69
C GLN A 315 19.68 12.51 38.71
N GLN A 316 19.75 11.20 38.59
CA GLN A 316 20.99 10.40 38.49
C GLN A 316 21.49 10.29 37.03
N ASN A 317 20.94 11.10 36.12
CA ASN A 317 21.25 11.09 34.69
C ASN A 317 20.98 9.75 33.97
N LYS A 318 20.18 8.85 34.59
CA LYS A 318 19.75 7.58 33.97
C LYS A 318 18.55 7.86 33.09
N THR A 319 18.59 7.39 31.83
CA THR A 319 17.43 7.39 30.94
C THR A 319 16.36 6.45 31.48
N ILE A 320 15.13 6.90 31.61
CA ILE A 320 13.99 6.17 32.14
C ILE A 320 12.85 6.02 31.14
N ASP A 321 12.81 6.85 30.11
CA ASP A 321 11.90 6.75 28.97
C ASP A 321 12.54 7.43 27.77
N GLY A 322 12.15 7.06 26.56
CA GLY A 322 12.62 7.69 25.33
C GLY A 322 12.30 6.89 24.09
N TYR A 323 12.16 7.62 23.00
CA TYR A 323 11.92 7.08 21.66
C TYR A 323 12.32 8.11 20.62
N TYR A 324 12.26 7.75 19.34
CA TYR A 324 12.41 8.74 18.28
C TYR A 324 11.19 8.79 17.36
N ILE A 325 11.06 9.91 16.69
CA ILE A 325 10.18 10.08 15.54
C ILE A 325 11.01 10.51 14.33
N ARG A 326 10.52 10.22 13.14
CA ARG A 326 11.11 10.73 11.89
C ARG A 326 10.42 12.05 11.52
N ILE A 327 11.20 13.01 11.08
CA ILE A 327 10.70 14.31 10.64
C ILE A 327 11.33 14.69 9.30
N GLY A 328 10.56 15.26 8.40
CA GLY A 328 11.03 15.85 7.16
C GLY A 328 10.79 17.35 7.17
N VAL A 329 11.87 18.12 7.13
CA VAL A 329 11.77 19.59 7.17
C VAL A 329 11.25 20.12 5.85
N ARG A 330 10.07 20.74 5.86
CA ARG A 330 9.42 21.28 4.67
C ARG A 330 8.48 22.43 4.97
N SER A 331 8.19 23.23 3.96
CA SER A 331 7.09 24.19 3.95
C SER A 331 6.15 23.97 2.78
N LEU A 332 4.87 24.11 3.00
CA LEU A 332 3.81 24.02 2.00
C LEU A 332 3.10 25.36 1.92
N GLU A 333 2.82 25.84 0.70
CA GLU A 333 2.03 27.03 0.50
C GLU A 333 1.10 26.86 -0.70
N PHE A 334 -0.15 27.33 -0.58
CA PHE A 334 -1.10 27.39 -1.66
C PHE A 334 -1.44 28.85 -1.94
N LYS A 335 -1.05 29.33 -3.11
CA LYS A 335 -1.11 30.76 -3.48
C LYS A 335 -2.17 31.05 -4.52
N ALA A 336 -3.35 30.46 -4.37
CA ALA A 336 -4.48 30.65 -5.24
C ALA A 336 -4.11 30.50 -6.73
N GLY A 337 -4.21 31.55 -7.54
CA GLY A 337 -3.88 31.51 -8.98
C GLY A 337 -2.43 31.14 -9.30
N ASP A 338 -1.52 31.26 -8.33
CA ASP A 338 -0.11 30.92 -8.47
C ASP A 338 0.21 29.46 -8.08
N GLY A 339 -0.78 28.73 -7.63
CA GLY A 339 -0.76 27.30 -7.39
C GLY A 339 -0.04 26.88 -6.12
N PHE A 340 0.53 25.68 -6.16
CA PHE A 340 1.23 25.04 -5.03
C PHE A 340 2.72 25.40 -5.03
N TRP A 341 3.24 25.68 -3.85
CA TRP A 341 4.63 26.00 -3.57
C TRP A 341 5.19 25.04 -2.52
N LEU A 342 6.36 24.49 -2.76
CA LEU A 342 7.09 23.61 -1.86
C LEU A 342 8.42 24.26 -1.50
N ASN A 343 8.72 24.40 -0.21
CA ASN A 343 9.98 24.93 0.29
C ASN A 343 10.32 26.32 -0.30
N GLY A 344 9.30 27.18 -0.40
CA GLY A 344 9.42 28.54 -0.91
C GLY A 344 9.59 28.65 -2.44
N LYS A 345 9.50 27.55 -3.18
CA LYS A 345 9.60 27.52 -4.65
C LYS A 345 8.29 27.01 -5.27
N PRO A 346 7.86 27.58 -6.42
CA PRO A 346 6.70 27.06 -7.14
C PRO A 346 6.94 25.61 -7.51
N TYR A 347 5.95 24.74 -7.26
CA TYR A 347 6.04 23.36 -7.72
C TYR A 347 5.94 23.31 -9.25
N PRO A 348 6.85 22.60 -9.94
CA PRO A 348 7.05 22.82 -11.37
C PRO A 348 5.94 22.25 -12.27
N GLU A 349 5.21 21.25 -11.80
CA GLU A 349 4.24 20.48 -12.57
C GLU A 349 3.02 20.09 -11.73
N PRO A 350 1.88 19.72 -12.34
CA PRO A 350 0.75 19.16 -11.62
C PRO A 350 1.13 17.89 -10.85
N LEU A 351 0.64 17.77 -9.63
CA LEU A 351 0.80 16.57 -8.81
C LEU A 351 -0.18 15.49 -9.28
N ILE A 352 0.34 14.46 -9.90
CA ILE A 352 -0.46 13.31 -10.31
C ILE A 352 -0.35 12.21 -9.27
N GLY A 353 -1.50 11.67 -8.89
CA GLY A 353 -1.61 10.65 -7.88
C GLY A 353 -2.74 9.66 -8.14
N ALA A 354 -3.06 8.90 -7.11
CA ALA A 354 -4.20 7.99 -7.13
C ALA A 354 -4.87 7.90 -5.76
N ASN A 355 -6.12 7.46 -5.76
CA ASN A 355 -6.82 7.07 -4.54
C ASN A 355 -6.39 5.66 -4.14
N ARG A 356 -6.43 5.36 -2.83
CA ARG A 356 -6.13 4.03 -2.31
C ARG A 356 -7.14 3.62 -1.26
N HIS A 357 -7.81 2.46 -1.49
CA HIS A 357 -8.44 1.68 -0.45
C HIS A 357 -7.42 0.74 0.19
N GLN A 358 -7.57 0.49 1.49
CA GLN A 358 -6.77 -0.51 2.20
C GLN A 358 -7.44 -1.87 2.09
N ASP A 359 -7.41 -2.46 0.90
CA ASP A 359 -7.86 -3.83 0.67
C ASP A 359 -6.85 -4.60 -0.19
N PHE A 360 -6.83 -5.89 -0.05
CA PHE A 360 -5.99 -6.82 -0.81
C PHE A 360 -6.77 -8.11 -1.08
N ALA A 361 -6.44 -8.78 -2.17
CA ALA A 361 -7.05 -10.07 -2.49
C ALA A 361 -6.98 -11.04 -1.30
N ILE A 362 -8.04 -11.78 -1.05
CA ILE A 362 -8.19 -12.81 -0.03
C ILE A 362 -8.36 -12.24 1.39
N ILE A 363 -7.51 -11.31 1.82
CA ILE A 363 -7.40 -10.85 3.22
C ILE A 363 -8.20 -9.58 3.53
N GLY A 364 -8.88 -9.00 2.54
CA GLY A 364 -9.58 -7.73 2.73
C GLY A 364 -8.65 -6.62 3.24
N ASN A 365 -9.00 -5.97 4.35
CA ASN A 365 -8.22 -4.86 4.91
C ASN A 365 -7.05 -5.27 5.83
N ALA A 366 -6.86 -6.58 6.07
CA ALA A 366 -5.88 -7.10 7.04
C ALA A 366 -4.49 -7.31 6.44
N LEU A 367 -3.88 -6.25 5.91
CA LEU A 367 -2.56 -6.28 5.30
C LEU A 367 -1.46 -6.25 6.37
N SER A 368 -0.35 -6.96 6.11
CA SER A 368 0.88 -6.81 6.90
C SER A 368 1.62 -5.51 6.55
N ASN A 369 2.49 -5.05 7.45
CA ASN A 369 3.27 -3.83 7.27
C ASN A 369 4.10 -3.83 5.97
N SER A 370 4.68 -4.97 5.61
CA SER A 370 5.45 -5.12 4.37
C SER A 370 4.59 -5.01 3.12
N LEU A 371 3.32 -5.46 3.15
CA LEU A 371 2.37 -5.28 2.05
C LEU A 371 2.02 -3.79 1.87
N HIS A 372 1.83 -3.05 2.95
CA HIS A 372 1.59 -1.61 2.91
C HIS A 372 2.77 -0.85 2.28
N TRP A 373 3.99 -1.19 2.67
CA TRP A 373 5.19 -0.59 2.11
C TRP A 373 5.35 -0.91 0.62
N ARG A 374 5.10 -2.17 0.22
CA ARG A 374 5.12 -2.57 -1.19
C ARG A 374 4.07 -1.85 -2.03
N ASP A 375 2.86 -1.62 -1.49
CA ASP A 375 1.85 -0.81 -2.15
C ASP A 375 2.38 0.61 -2.43
N ALA A 376 2.90 1.28 -1.41
CA ALA A 376 3.45 2.63 -1.54
C ALA A 376 4.61 2.68 -2.54
N LYS A 377 5.51 1.68 -2.50
CA LYS A 377 6.63 1.59 -3.46
C LYS A 377 6.15 1.42 -4.89
N LYS A 378 5.23 0.50 -5.17
CA LYS A 378 4.66 0.29 -6.51
C LYS A 378 3.96 1.54 -7.03
N LEU A 379 3.24 2.27 -6.18
CA LEU A 379 2.61 3.53 -6.55
C LEU A 379 3.67 4.61 -6.88
N ARG A 380 4.72 4.67 -6.10
CA ARG A 380 5.84 5.60 -6.39
C ARG A 380 6.64 5.19 -7.63
N ASP A 381 6.86 3.90 -7.86
CA ASP A 381 7.48 3.34 -9.07
C ASP A 381 6.66 3.66 -10.32
N ALA A 382 5.33 3.68 -10.21
CA ALA A 382 4.45 4.16 -11.29
C ALA A 382 4.59 5.66 -11.60
N GLY A 383 5.34 6.41 -10.79
CA GLY A 383 5.53 7.86 -10.96
C GLY A 383 4.52 8.72 -10.23
N LEU A 384 3.63 8.13 -9.42
CA LEU A 384 2.68 8.90 -8.62
C LEU A 384 3.40 9.67 -7.51
N ARG A 385 2.88 10.85 -7.17
CA ARG A 385 3.47 11.75 -6.17
C ARG A 385 2.52 12.14 -5.05
N VAL A 386 1.24 11.83 -5.18
CA VAL A 386 0.24 12.07 -4.14
C VAL A 386 -0.73 10.90 -4.07
N ILE A 387 -1.04 10.47 -2.85
CA ILE A 387 -2.05 9.46 -2.59
C ILE A 387 -3.17 10.09 -1.77
N ARG A 388 -4.41 9.88 -2.20
CA ARG A 388 -5.56 10.23 -1.40
C ARG A 388 -6.05 8.98 -0.68
N ASN A 389 -6.09 9.05 0.64
CA ASN A 389 -6.51 7.97 1.51
C ASN A 389 -8.05 7.85 1.51
N ALA A 390 -8.62 7.37 0.42
CA ALA A 390 -10.08 7.26 0.27
C ALA A 390 -10.61 6.01 0.97
N HIS A 391 -11.63 6.10 1.84
CA HIS A 391 -12.19 7.33 2.39
C HIS A 391 -12.05 7.26 3.91
N TYR A 392 -10.83 7.03 4.42
CA TYR A 392 -10.51 6.83 5.82
C TYR A 392 -8.99 6.88 6.07
N PRO A 393 -8.54 7.15 7.30
CA PRO A 393 -7.14 7.11 7.67
C PRO A 393 -6.54 5.72 7.41
N GLN A 394 -5.45 5.68 6.64
CA GLN A 394 -4.77 4.44 6.29
C GLN A 394 -3.89 3.92 7.43
N ASP A 395 -3.39 2.70 7.27
CA ASP A 395 -2.48 2.04 8.18
C ASP A 395 -1.20 2.86 8.44
N PRO A 396 -0.69 2.91 9.70
CA PRO A 396 0.56 3.61 10.01
C PRO A 396 1.76 3.18 9.18
N ALA A 397 1.88 1.89 8.82
CA ALA A 397 2.97 1.40 7.99
C ALA A 397 2.91 1.95 6.55
N PHE A 398 1.71 2.15 5.99
CA PHE A 398 1.56 2.84 4.71
C PHE A 398 2.00 4.30 4.80
N MET A 399 1.65 4.98 5.90
CA MET A 399 2.04 6.37 6.14
C MET A 399 3.56 6.50 6.34
N ASP A 400 4.19 5.55 7.06
CA ASP A 400 5.64 5.47 7.21
C ASP A 400 6.34 5.29 5.85
N ALA A 401 5.76 4.48 4.98
CA ALA A 401 6.26 4.28 3.62
C ALA A 401 6.11 5.55 2.76
N CYS A 402 5.00 6.30 2.89
CA CYS A 402 4.81 7.57 2.19
C CYS A 402 5.88 8.60 2.59
N ASP A 403 6.22 8.67 3.89
CA ASP A 403 7.28 9.55 4.40
C ASP A 403 8.64 9.21 3.76
N GLU A 404 8.97 7.92 3.64
CA GLU A 404 10.25 7.41 3.11
C GLU A 404 10.37 7.50 1.59
N LEU A 405 9.28 7.24 0.88
CA LEU A 405 9.26 7.12 -0.57
C LEU A 405 8.96 8.44 -1.30
N GLY A 406 8.64 9.50 -0.55
CA GLY A 406 8.34 10.81 -1.13
C GLY A 406 6.95 10.86 -1.77
N LEU A 407 5.94 10.32 -1.09
CA LEU A 407 4.54 10.45 -1.48
C LEU A 407 3.86 11.49 -0.60
N PHE A 408 3.22 12.48 -1.20
CA PHE A 408 2.25 13.31 -0.49
C PHE A 408 0.99 12.51 -0.17
N VAL A 409 0.31 12.89 0.90
CA VAL A 409 -0.94 12.27 1.33
C VAL A 409 -2.03 13.31 1.55
N ILE A 410 -3.20 13.07 1.00
CA ILE A 410 -4.46 13.70 1.39
C ILE A 410 -5.14 12.77 2.37
N GLU A 411 -5.18 13.17 3.64
CA GLU A 411 -5.72 12.35 4.72
C GLU A 411 -7.20 12.63 4.92
N ASN A 412 -8.02 11.57 4.86
CA ASN A 412 -9.47 11.66 4.82
C ASN A 412 -10.12 11.25 6.14
N THR A 413 -11.14 11.99 6.54
CA THR A 413 -12.08 11.59 7.60
C THR A 413 -12.91 10.37 7.17
N PRO A 414 -13.12 9.37 8.05
CA PRO A 414 -13.96 8.22 7.72
C PRO A 414 -15.39 8.62 7.35
N GLY A 415 -15.85 8.26 6.15
CA GLY A 415 -17.24 8.47 5.72
C GLY A 415 -17.39 8.80 4.24
N TRP A 416 -18.50 8.32 3.66
CA TRP A 416 -18.82 8.47 2.25
C TRP A 416 -20.34 8.44 2.02
N GLN A 417 -20.89 9.47 1.36
CA GLN A 417 -22.29 9.59 0.94
C GLN A 417 -23.32 9.29 2.06
N PHE A 418 -22.99 9.65 3.31
CA PHE A 418 -23.88 9.39 4.44
C PHE A 418 -23.79 10.50 5.49
N TRP A 419 -24.94 10.89 5.98
CA TRP A 419 -25.10 11.80 7.12
C TRP A 419 -26.25 11.35 8.00
N ASN A 420 -25.99 11.24 9.30
CA ASN A 420 -27.03 11.06 10.31
C ASN A 420 -27.27 12.39 11.05
N PRO A 421 -28.50 12.90 11.10
CA PRO A 421 -28.81 14.16 11.76
C PRO A 421 -28.71 14.12 13.29
N GLU A 422 -28.62 12.92 13.89
CA GLU A 422 -28.44 12.80 15.34
C GLU A 422 -27.10 13.42 15.78
N PRO A 423 -27.11 14.31 16.80
CA PRO A 423 -25.89 15.03 17.25
C PRO A 423 -24.75 14.10 17.66
N SER A 424 -25.02 12.88 18.12
CA SER A 424 -24.02 11.87 18.47
C SER A 424 -23.15 11.49 17.28
N PHE A 425 -23.73 11.35 16.08
CA PHE A 425 -22.99 11.04 14.86
C PHE A 425 -21.93 12.11 14.55
N ALA A 426 -22.35 13.38 14.53
CA ALA A 426 -21.42 14.49 14.31
C ALA A 426 -20.29 14.52 15.37
N ASN A 427 -20.58 14.20 16.62
CA ASN A 427 -19.58 14.15 17.68
C ASN A 427 -18.56 13.04 17.45
N PHE A 428 -18.94 11.87 16.94
CA PHE A 428 -18.01 10.82 16.53
C PHE A 428 -17.12 11.31 15.38
N VAL A 429 -17.70 11.93 14.34
CA VAL A 429 -16.92 12.53 13.24
C VAL A 429 -15.90 13.55 13.75
N TYR A 430 -16.29 14.43 14.67
CA TYR A 430 -15.39 15.44 15.26
C TYR A 430 -14.24 14.78 16.03
N ASN A 431 -14.54 13.71 16.76
CA ASN A 431 -13.53 12.95 17.49
C ASN A 431 -12.57 12.22 16.53
N ASP A 432 -13.08 11.64 15.46
CA ASP A 432 -12.26 10.98 14.44
C ASP A 432 -11.30 11.98 13.79
N ILE A 433 -11.77 13.19 13.45
CA ILE A 433 -10.91 14.24 12.88
C ILE A 433 -9.80 14.64 13.86
N ARG A 434 -10.11 14.82 15.16
CA ARG A 434 -9.10 15.14 16.18
C ARG A 434 -8.04 14.04 16.25
N ASN A 435 -8.47 12.79 16.35
CA ASN A 435 -7.58 11.65 16.48
C ASN A 435 -6.75 11.41 15.23
N MET A 436 -7.32 11.62 14.04
CA MET A 436 -6.60 11.56 12.75
C MET A 436 -5.46 12.59 12.72
N VAL A 437 -5.74 13.85 13.05
CA VAL A 437 -4.72 14.91 13.08
C VAL A 437 -3.64 14.61 14.13
N ARG A 438 -4.03 14.19 15.33
CA ARG A 438 -3.08 13.84 16.43
C ARG A 438 -2.15 12.71 16.04
N ARG A 439 -2.67 11.65 15.36
CA ARG A 439 -1.89 10.51 14.90
C ARG A 439 -0.82 10.91 13.88
N ASP A 440 -1.21 11.71 12.87
CA ASP A 440 -0.40 11.91 11.68
C ASP A 440 0.24 13.32 11.54
N ARG A 441 0.02 14.23 12.47
CA ARG A 441 0.47 15.63 12.39
C ARG A 441 1.99 15.85 12.26
N ASN A 442 2.82 14.87 12.61
CA ASN A 442 4.28 14.97 12.51
C ASN A 442 4.83 14.43 11.17
N ARG A 443 3.97 13.84 10.33
CA ARG A 443 4.38 13.19 9.08
C ARG A 443 4.68 14.21 7.99
N PRO A 444 5.86 14.18 7.36
CA PRO A 444 6.16 15.08 6.26
C PRO A 444 5.35 14.77 4.99
N SER A 445 4.84 13.58 4.83
CA SER A 445 3.98 13.19 3.72
C SER A 445 2.61 13.90 3.73
N ILE A 446 2.07 14.27 4.87
CA ILE A 446 0.76 14.97 4.93
C ILE A 446 0.81 16.27 4.14
N TRP A 447 0.03 16.32 3.05
CA TRP A 447 -0.10 17.47 2.17
C TRP A 447 -1.36 18.29 2.46
N LEU A 448 -2.50 17.57 2.56
CA LEU A 448 -3.81 18.15 2.85
C LEU A 448 -4.56 17.28 3.86
N TRP A 449 -5.40 17.94 4.64
CA TRP A 449 -6.43 17.31 5.44
C TRP A 449 -7.79 17.49 4.75
N GLU A 450 -8.51 16.40 4.56
CA GLU A 450 -9.87 16.38 4.05
C GLU A 450 -10.83 16.04 5.20
N PRO A 451 -11.23 17.05 6.01
CA PRO A 451 -12.02 16.80 7.21
C PRO A 451 -13.52 16.65 6.96
N ILE A 452 -13.94 16.83 5.71
CA ILE A 452 -15.33 16.61 5.29
C ILE A 452 -15.60 15.11 5.07
N LEU A 453 -16.88 14.75 5.03
CA LEU A 453 -17.32 13.44 4.58
C LEU A 453 -17.48 13.47 3.06
N ASN A 454 -16.81 12.55 2.36
CA ASN A 454 -16.81 12.52 0.89
C ASN A 454 -18.23 12.41 0.32
N GLU A 455 -18.56 13.23 -0.69
CA GLU A 455 -19.85 13.23 -1.43
C GLU A 455 -21.10 13.21 -0.52
N THR A 456 -21.03 13.88 0.61
CA THR A 456 -22.05 13.84 1.64
C THR A 456 -22.83 15.14 1.75
N TRP A 457 -24.15 15.06 1.89
CA TRP A 457 -25.04 16.18 2.16
C TRP A 457 -25.16 16.43 3.66
N TYR A 458 -24.25 17.22 4.22
CA TYR A 458 -24.20 17.61 5.63
C TYR A 458 -24.70 19.05 5.83
N PRO A 459 -25.02 19.48 7.07
CA PRO A 459 -25.40 20.86 7.38
C PRO A 459 -24.29 21.89 7.07
N ASP A 460 -24.68 23.14 6.76
CA ASP A 460 -23.75 24.22 6.34
C ASP A 460 -22.66 24.53 7.37
N ASP A 461 -23.00 24.48 8.65
CA ASP A 461 -22.08 24.74 9.75
C ASP A 461 -21.06 23.61 9.98
N PHE A 462 -21.35 22.41 9.50
CA PHE A 462 -20.45 21.25 9.64
C PHE A 462 -19.09 21.51 9.00
N ALA A 463 -19.06 21.92 7.72
CA ALA A 463 -17.81 22.15 7.00
C ALA A 463 -16.93 23.21 7.66
N LYS A 464 -17.54 24.28 8.18
CA LYS A 464 -16.83 25.31 8.94
C LYS A 464 -16.25 24.76 10.24
N LYS A 465 -17.03 23.97 10.97
CA LYS A 465 -16.63 23.39 12.26
C LYS A 465 -15.48 22.39 12.10
N VAL A 466 -15.58 21.47 11.14
CA VAL A 466 -14.51 20.44 10.96
C VAL A 466 -13.21 21.04 10.47
N LYS A 467 -13.25 22.07 9.62
CA LYS A 467 -12.07 22.87 9.31
C LYS A 467 -11.47 23.49 10.58
N GLY A 468 -12.32 24.07 11.43
CA GLY A 468 -11.90 24.63 12.72
C GLY A 468 -11.18 23.62 13.60
N ILE A 469 -11.73 22.41 13.70
CA ILE A 469 -11.13 21.30 14.47
C ILE A 469 -9.72 20.95 14.00
N VAL A 470 -9.48 20.84 12.70
CA VAL A 470 -8.13 20.58 12.17
C VAL A 470 -7.16 21.69 12.59
N HIS A 471 -7.56 22.96 12.48
CA HIS A 471 -6.71 24.09 12.86
C HIS A 471 -6.58 24.27 14.38
N GLU A 472 -7.53 23.79 15.18
CA GLU A 472 -7.36 23.68 16.64
C GLU A 472 -6.29 22.65 17.00
N GLU A 473 -6.29 21.50 16.35
CA GLU A 473 -5.31 20.42 16.60
C GLU A 473 -3.93 20.70 15.98
N TYR A 474 -3.89 21.48 14.90
CA TYR A 474 -2.64 21.91 14.25
C TYR A 474 -2.65 23.44 14.03
N PRO A 475 -2.45 24.28 15.09
CA PRO A 475 -2.53 25.73 15.02
C PRO A 475 -1.24 26.40 14.51
N TYR A 476 -0.54 25.80 13.59
CA TYR A 476 0.76 26.24 13.07
C TYR A 476 0.71 26.43 11.55
N PRO A 477 1.72 27.15 10.95
CA PRO A 477 1.86 27.23 9.50
C PRO A 477 1.90 25.84 8.83
N TYR A 478 1.57 25.84 7.54
CA TYR A 478 1.63 24.66 6.67
C TYR A 478 0.57 23.58 6.97
N CYS A 479 -0.51 23.96 7.65
CA CYS A 479 -1.70 23.15 7.84
C CYS A 479 -2.78 23.61 6.85
N TYR A 480 -3.18 22.74 5.93
CA TYR A 480 -4.15 23.04 4.88
C TYR A 480 -5.28 22.01 4.87
N THR A 481 -6.47 22.51 4.60
CA THR A 481 -7.69 21.70 4.49
C THR A 481 -8.34 21.88 3.13
N ALA A 482 -8.98 20.84 2.62
CA ALA A 482 -9.67 20.85 1.35
C ALA A 482 -11.10 20.28 1.46
N CYS A 483 -11.97 20.69 0.55
CA CYS A 483 -13.31 20.12 0.38
C CYS A 483 -13.78 20.23 -1.07
N ASP A 484 -14.88 19.55 -1.40
CA ASP A 484 -15.49 19.68 -2.73
C ASP A 484 -15.95 21.11 -3.01
N ALA A 485 -15.70 21.62 -4.20
CA ALA A 485 -16.12 22.96 -4.62
C ALA A 485 -17.65 23.12 -4.61
N SER A 486 -18.39 22.04 -4.85
CA SER A 486 -19.86 22.00 -4.85
C SER A 486 -20.47 21.70 -3.48
N ALA A 487 -19.67 21.39 -2.48
CA ALA A 487 -20.18 21.05 -1.15
C ALA A 487 -20.63 22.31 -0.40
N LYS A 488 -21.60 22.15 0.50
CA LYS A 488 -22.01 23.19 1.45
C LYS A 488 -20.83 23.62 2.32
N GLY A 489 -20.62 24.91 2.49
CA GLY A 489 -19.52 25.46 3.26
C GLY A 489 -18.17 25.45 2.54
N SER A 490 -18.12 25.17 1.23
CA SER A 490 -16.91 25.22 0.43
C SER A 490 -16.24 26.61 0.42
N GLU A 491 -17.01 27.68 0.61
CA GLU A 491 -16.51 29.03 0.71
C GLU A 491 -15.49 29.22 1.82
N TYR A 492 -15.55 28.43 2.88
CA TYR A 492 -14.58 28.50 4.00
C TYR A 492 -13.20 27.94 3.62
N TYR A 493 -13.10 27.12 2.56
CA TYR A 493 -11.87 26.44 2.17
C TYR A 493 -11.14 27.16 1.06
N ASN A 494 -9.82 27.30 1.17
CA ASN A 494 -8.98 27.89 0.13
C ASN A 494 -8.57 26.88 -0.95
N ILE A 495 -8.62 25.58 -0.62
CA ILE A 495 -8.34 24.50 -1.54
C ILE A 495 -9.65 23.76 -1.78
N GLN A 496 -10.03 23.63 -3.04
CA GLN A 496 -11.29 23.02 -3.43
C GLN A 496 -11.08 21.94 -4.47
N PHE A 497 -11.86 20.87 -4.36
CA PHE A 497 -11.83 19.79 -5.32
C PHE A 497 -12.81 20.06 -6.47
N THR A 498 -12.30 20.05 -7.68
CA THR A 498 -13.05 20.12 -8.94
C THR A 498 -12.22 19.62 -10.09
N HIS A 499 -12.84 19.31 -11.21
CA HIS A 499 -12.16 18.94 -12.44
C HIS A 499 -11.52 20.15 -13.13
N PRO A 500 -10.47 19.94 -13.93
CA PRO A 500 -9.85 20.99 -14.71
C PRO A 500 -10.82 21.52 -15.79
N GLN A 501 -10.72 22.82 -16.09
CA GLN A 501 -11.56 23.46 -17.12
C GLN A 501 -10.96 23.28 -18.52
N THR A 502 -10.94 22.06 -19.02
CA THR A 502 -10.33 21.75 -20.34
C THR A 502 -11.30 21.21 -21.37
N GLY A 503 -12.59 21.46 -21.17
CA GLY A 503 -13.59 21.17 -22.20
C GLY A 503 -14.68 20.18 -21.85
N ASP A 504 -14.53 19.37 -20.83
CA ASP A 504 -15.63 18.59 -20.28
C ASP A 504 -16.28 19.36 -19.14
N THR A 505 -17.49 19.83 -19.39
CA THR A 505 -18.16 20.79 -18.53
C THR A 505 -19.09 20.17 -17.49
N ASN A 506 -19.32 18.87 -17.51
CA ASN A 506 -20.36 18.25 -16.71
C ASN A 506 -20.04 18.27 -15.20
N TRP A 507 -18.76 18.29 -14.86
CA TRP A 507 -18.27 18.22 -13.46
C TRP A 507 -17.34 19.38 -13.09
N SER A 508 -16.97 20.25 -14.03
CA SER A 508 -16.12 21.39 -13.77
C SER A 508 -16.92 22.58 -13.28
N VAL A 509 -16.32 23.36 -12.38
CA VAL A 509 -16.86 24.68 -12.03
C VAL A 509 -16.70 25.60 -13.25
N ASN A 510 -17.78 26.10 -13.79
CA ASN A 510 -17.77 26.96 -15.00
C ASN A 510 -16.94 28.23 -14.87
N LYS A 511 -16.61 28.64 -13.66
CA LYS A 511 -15.75 29.79 -13.38
C LYS A 511 -14.95 29.56 -12.10
N LEU A 512 -13.64 29.46 -12.22
CA LEU A 512 -12.75 29.35 -11.07
C LEU A 512 -12.69 30.68 -10.31
N ASP A 513 -12.80 30.61 -8.98
CA ASP A 513 -12.52 31.75 -8.12
C ASP A 513 -11.00 31.99 -8.07
N PRO A 514 -10.50 33.18 -8.46
CA PRO A 514 -9.08 33.49 -8.47
C PRO A 514 -8.42 33.48 -7.08
N LYS A 515 -9.22 33.40 -6.01
CA LYS A 515 -8.75 33.33 -4.62
C LYS A 515 -8.57 31.89 -4.11
N LYS A 516 -8.93 30.89 -4.91
CA LYS A 516 -8.89 29.48 -4.55
C LYS A 516 -7.78 28.74 -5.29
N THR A 517 -7.34 27.62 -4.74
CA THR A 517 -6.52 26.64 -5.43
C THR A 517 -7.36 25.38 -5.65
N TYR A 518 -7.18 24.71 -6.76
CA TYR A 518 -8.00 23.57 -7.14
C TYR A 518 -7.18 22.29 -7.32
N PHE A 519 -7.84 21.16 -7.08
CA PHE A 519 -7.30 19.82 -7.28
C PHE A 519 -8.42 18.89 -7.70
N THR A 520 -8.15 17.89 -8.51
CA THR A 520 -9.14 16.85 -8.83
C THR A 520 -8.94 15.66 -7.90
N ARG A 521 -9.84 15.48 -6.92
CA ARG A 521 -9.71 14.39 -5.94
C ARG A 521 -9.87 13.00 -6.53
N GLU A 522 -10.67 12.88 -7.61
CA GLU A 522 -10.95 11.64 -8.32
C GLU A 522 -11.12 11.91 -9.81
N TRP A 523 -10.46 11.12 -10.65
CA TRP A 523 -10.60 11.19 -12.11
C TRP A 523 -10.32 9.83 -12.75
N GLY A 524 -10.72 9.65 -14.01
CA GLY A 524 -10.54 8.39 -14.77
C GLY A 524 -11.68 7.42 -14.61
N ASP A 525 -12.59 7.64 -13.67
CA ASP A 525 -13.81 6.85 -13.50
C ASP A 525 -14.89 7.39 -14.46
N ASN A 526 -14.67 7.14 -15.74
CA ASN A 526 -15.56 7.56 -16.80
C ASN A 526 -16.77 6.61 -16.87
N VAL A 527 -17.59 6.65 -15.85
CA VAL A 527 -18.71 5.73 -15.71
C VAL A 527 -19.99 6.47 -16.02
N ASP A 528 -20.64 6.10 -17.10
CA ASP A 528 -22.00 6.56 -17.38
C ASP A 528 -23.02 5.97 -16.42
N ASP A 529 -22.67 4.81 -15.88
CA ASP A 529 -23.49 4.03 -14.95
C ASP A 529 -22.60 3.26 -13.98
N TRP A 530 -22.73 3.54 -12.69
CA TRP A 530 -22.03 2.83 -11.63
C TRP A 530 -22.30 1.32 -11.61
N ASN A 531 -23.41 0.88 -12.18
CA ASN A 531 -23.78 -0.54 -12.29
C ASN A 531 -23.32 -1.18 -13.60
N SER A 532 -22.66 -0.44 -14.50
CA SER A 532 -22.25 -0.96 -15.80
C SER A 532 -20.75 -1.23 -15.87
N HIS A 533 -20.37 -2.26 -16.62
CA HIS A 533 -19.01 -2.53 -17.03
C HIS A 533 -18.59 -1.75 -18.28
N ASN A 534 -19.45 -0.96 -18.84
CA ASN A 534 -19.28 -0.27 -20.13
C ASN A 534 -18.45 1.02 -20.00
N SER A 535 -17.38 0.96 -19.22
CA SER A 535 -16.48 2.10 -19.10
C SER A 535 -15.10 1.73 -19.67
N PRO A 536 -14.50 2.59 -20.50
CA PRO A 536 -13.15 2.36 -21.01
C PRO A 536 -12.08 2.37 -19.91
N SER A 537 -12.38 2.91 -18.75
CA SER A 537 -11.48 2.91 -17.59
C SER A 537 -11.44 1.57 -16.84
N ARG A 538 -12.37 0.64 -17.10
CA ARG A 538 -12.44 -0.65 -16.41
C ARG A 538 -11.89 -1.78 -17.26
N ALA A 539 -10.84 -2.42 -16.79
CA ALA A 539 -10.21 -3.54 -17.50
C ALA A 539 -9.62 -4.54 -16.51
N SER A 540 -10.24 -5.71 -16.39
CA SER A 540 -9.59 -6.85 -15.74
C SER A 540 -8.44 -7.38 -16.60
N ARG A 541 -7.35 -7.83 -15.98
CA ARG A 541 -6.25 -8.51 -16.66
C ARG A 541 -6.73 -9.78 -17.39
N SER A 542 -7.76 -10.46 -16.86
CA SER A 542 -8.35 -11.65 -17.47
C SER A 542 -9.02 -11.38 -18.82
N TRP A 543 -9.42 -10.14 -19.10
CA TRP A 543 -10.04 -9.78 -20.38
C TRP A 543 -9.02 -9.63 -21.52
N GLY A 544 -7.73 -9.67 -21.19
CA GLY A 544 -6.64 -9.69 -22.15
C GLY A 544 -6.13 -8.30 -22.55
N GLU A 545 -5.41 -8.29 -23.65
CA GLU A 545 -4.58 -7.16 -24.08
C GLU A 545 -5.37 -5.90 -24.46
N TYR A 546 -6.38 -6.06 -25.29
CA TYR A 546 -7.09 -4.92 -25.89
C TYR A 546 -7.82 -4.06 -24.86
N PRO A 547 -8.57 -4.61 -23.89
CA PRO A 547 -9.16 -3.80 -22.81
C PRO A 547 -8.12 -3.02 -21.99
N MET A 548 -6.96 -3.62 -21.71
CA MET A 548 -5.86 -2.92 -20.99
C MET A 548 -5.26 -1.77 -21.82
N LEU A 549 -5.19 -1.91 -23.15
CA LEU A 549 -4.77 -0.81 -24.03
C LEU A 549 -5.78 0.34 -24.03
N VAL A 550 -7.08 0.01 -24.08
CA VAL A 550 -8.17 0.99 -24.03
C VAL A 550 -8.14 1.75 -22.71
N GLN A 551 -7.99 1.04 -21.58
CA GLN A 551 -7.86 1.66 -20.25
C GLN A 551 -6.66 2.62 -20.20
N ALA A 552 -5.48 2.19 -20.65
CA ALA A 552 -4.29 3.03 -20.64
C ALA A 552 -4.47 4.29 -21.50
N LYS A 553 -5.11 4.17 -22.67
CA LYS A 553 -5.46 5.31 -23.52
C LYS A 553 -6.48 6.23 -22.85
N GLY A 554 -7.51 5.66 -22.22
CA GLY A 554 -8.52 6.41 -21.47
C GLY A 554 -7.93 7.25 -20.36
N TYR A 555 -6.97 6.71 -19.61
CA TYR A 555 -6.27 7.44 -18.55
C TYR A 555 -5.25 8.45 -19.09
N GLY A 556 -4.55 8.15 -20.17
CA GLY A 556 -3.54 9.01 -20.73
C GLY A 556 -4.13 10.18 -21.52
N LYS A 557 -4.71 9.86 -22.67
CA LYS A 557 -5.33 10.80 -23.59
C LYS A 557 -6.38 10.10 -24.47
N PRO A 558 -7.64 10.08 -24.04
CA PRO A 558 -8.74 9.52 -24.82
C PRO A 558 -9.05 10.39 -26.07
N ASP A 559 -9.83 9.82 -26.98
CA ASP A 559 -10.30 10.55 -28.18
C ASP A 559 -11.50 11.48 -27.91
N TYR A 560 -12.00 11.50 -26.71
CA TYR A 560 -13.10 12.33 -26.22
C TYR A 560 -12.61 13.25 -25.09
N GLN A 561 -13.34 14.34 -24.86
CA GLN A 561 -13.01 15.29 -23.79
C GLN A 561 -13.43 14.74 -22.44
N TYR A 562 -12.45 14.50 -21.59
CA TYR A 562 -12.66 14.05 -20.21
C TYR A 562 -11.44 14.37 -19.36
N THR A 563 -11.58 14.34 -18.03
CA THR A 563 -10.41 14.47 -17.16
C THR A 563 -9.50 13.25 -17.31
N CYS A 564 -8.30 13.51 -17.78
CA CYS A 564 -7.26 12.52 -18.05
C CYS A 564 -5.89 13.11 -17.75
N TYR A 565 -4.83 12.33 -17.88
CA TYR A 565 -3.47 12.79 -17.61
C TYR A 565 -3.12 14.03 -18.45
N ASP A 566 -3.39 13.97 -19.76
CA ASP A 566 -3.13 15.08 -20.68
C ASP A 566 -3.92 16.35 -20.30
N ALA A 567 -5.19 16.21 -19.92
CA ALA A 567 -6.03 17.33 -19.50
C ALA A 567 -5.51 18.02 -18.24
N LEU A 568 -4.98 17.27 -17.27
CA LEU A 568 -4.41 17.84 -16.04
C LEU A 568 -3.16 18.69 -16.31
N TYR A 569 -2.43 18.42 -17.39
CA TYR A 569 -1.26 19.21 -17.81
C TYR A 569 -1.62 20.41 -18.70
N HIS A 570 -2.86 20.49 -19.20
CA HIS A 570 -3.34 21.63 -20.00
C HIS A 570 -4.07 22.68 -19.15
N THR A 571 -4.11 22.54 -17.84
CA THR A 571 -4.79 23.51 -16.97
C THR A 571 -3.89 24.68 -16.57
N THR A 572 -4.47 25.66 -15.88
CA THR A 572 -3.73 26.75 -15.26
C THR A 572 -2.99 26.27 -13.98
N ARG A 573 -1.97 27.01 -13.55
CA ARG A 573 -1.26 26.74 -12.28
C ARG A 573 -2.16 26.73 -11.04
N GLN A 574 -3.33 27.35 -11.12
CA GLN A 574 -4.35 27.36 -10.07
C GLN A 574 -4.89 25.95 -9.77
N HIS A 575 -4.90 25.08 -10.78
CA HIS A 575 -5.25 23.67 -10.64
C HIS A 575 -3.98 22.84 -10.49
N VAL A 576 -3.76 22.29 -9.31
CA VAL A 576 -2.44 21.75 -8.90
C VAL A 576 -2.28 20.23 -9.11
N GLY A 577 -3.23 19.55 -9.74
CA GLY A 577 -3.13 18.15 -10.11
C GLY A 577 -4.38 17.34 -9.79
N GLY A 578 -4.22 16.00 -9.69
CA GLY A 578 -5.34 15.14 -9.40
C GLY A 578 -4.97 13.68 -9.10
N CYS A 579 -5.85 12.98 -8.39
CA CYS A 579 -5.76 11.57 -8.07
C CYS A 579 -6.66 10.73 -8.97
N LEU A 580 -6.09 9.68 -9.58
CA LEU A 580 -6.82 8.69 -10.35
C LEU A 580 -7.78 7.91 -9.45
N TRP A 581 -8.96 7.59 -9.90
CA TRP A 581 -9.79 6.53 -9.35
C TRP A 581 -9.66 5.28 -10.23
N HIS A 582 -8.87 4.26 -9.89
CA HIS A 582 -8.24 4.01 -8.63
C HIS A 582 -6.82 3.42 -8.84
N SER A 583 -6.03 3.27 -7.77
CA SER A 583 -4.67 2.69 -7.84
C SER A 583 -4.68 1.19 -8.13
N PHE A 584 -5.53 0.43 -7.45
CA PHE A 584 -5.67 -1.02 -7.54
C PHE A 584 -7.11 -1.40 -7.83
N ASP A 585 -7.33 -2.56 -8.43
CA ASP A 585 -8.66 -3.15 -8.43
C ASP A 585 -9.07 -3.43 -6.99
N HIS A 586 -10.31 -3.08 -6.62
CA HIS A 586 -10.78 -3.20 -5.24
C HIS A 586 -12.18 -3.80 -5.14
N GLN A 587 -12.50 -4.32 -3.96
CA GLN A 587 -13.80 -4.89 -3.64
C GLN A 587 -14.86 -3.80 -3.51
N ARG A 588 -16.10 -4.11 -3.93
CA ARG A 588 -17.25 -3.22 -3.76
C ARG A 588 -18.35 -3.88 -2.96
N GLY A 589 -19.09 -3.11 -2.21
CA GLY A 589 -20.26 -3.60 -1.49
C GLY A 589 -21.48 -3.76 -2.41
N TYR A 590 -21.81 -2.73 -3.18
CA TYR A 590 -23.06 -2.68 -3.97
C TYR A 590 -23.02 -3.43 -5.29
N HIS A 591 -21.88 -3.93 -5.72
CA HIS A 591 -21.73 -4.57 -7.03
C HIS A 591 -21.09 -5.96 -6.92
N PRO A 592 -21.58 -6.99 -7.63
CA PRO A 592 -21.04 -8.34 -7.57
C PRO A 592 -19.61 -8.47 -8.14
N ASP A 593 -19.19 -7.53 -9.02
CA ASP A 593 -17.85 -7.52 -9.55
C ASP A 593 -17.00 -6.46 -8.86
N PRO A 594 -15.69 -6.72 -8.67
CA PRO A 594 -14.74 -5.73 -8.22
C PRO A 594 -14.70 -4.50 -9.14
N PHE A 595 -14.21 -3.39 -8.64
CA PHE A 595 -13.87 -2.25 -9.46
C PHE A 595 -12.56 -2.55 -10.22
N TYR A 596 -12.64 -2.70 -11.53
CA TYR A 596 -11.49 -3.01 -12.39
C TYR A 596 -10.76 -1.77 -12.94
N GLY A 597 -10.92 -0.63 -12.32
CA GLY A 597 -10.29 0.64 -12.72
C GLY A 597 -8.87 0.84 -12.21
N GLY A 598 -8.31 -0.11 -11.48
CA GLY A 598 -6.92 -0.04 -11.00
C GLY A 598 -5.90 -0.04 -12.15
N ILE A 599 -4.76 0.63 -11.93
CA ILE A 599 -3.59 0.48 -12.83
C ILE A 599 -2.85 -0.84 -12.59
N MET A 600 -3.16 -1.48 -11.46
CA MET A 600 -2.74 -2.84 -11.09
C MET A 600 -3.98 -3.62 -10.61
N ASP A 601 -3.92 -4.95 -10.70
CA ASP A 601 -4.97 -5.81 -10.16
C ASP A 601 -4.94 -5.87 -8.62
N ASN A 602 -5.87 -6.64 -8.03
CA ASN A 602 -5.99 -6.78 -6.58
C ASN A 602 -4.83 -7.54 -5.90
N PHE A 603 -3.95 -8.19 -6.68
CA PHE A 603 -2.65 -8.74 -6.24
C PHE A 603 -1.48 -7.81 -6.57
N ARG A 604 -1.73 -6.61 -7.05
CA ARG A 604 -0.73 -5.60 -7.47
C ARG A 604 0.08 -6.02 -8.70
N GLN A 605 -0.46 -6.91 -9.54
CA GLN A 605 0.15 -7.18 -10.84
C GLN A 605 -0.19 -6.06 -11.83
N PRO A 606 0.78 -5.54 -12.59
CA PRO A 606 0.58 -4.37 -13.42
C PRO A 606 -0.32 -4.66 -14.64
N LYS A 607 -1.13 -3.66 -14.99
CA LYS A 607 -1.83 -3.54 -16.28
C LYS A 607 -1.02 -2.63 -17.22
N TYR A 608 -1.46 -2.44 -18.46
CA TYR A 608 -0.75 -1.53 -19.38
C TYR A 608 -0.81 -0.06 -18.93
N SER A 609 -1.87 0.32 -18.23
CA SER A 609 -1.97 1.64 -17.62
C SER A 609 -0.87 1.91 -16.59
N TYR A 610 -0.40 0.92 -15.83
CA TYR A 610 0.76 1.09 -14.94
C TYR A 610 2.01 1.58 -15.70
N TYR A 611 2.34 0.95 -16.83
CA TYR A 611 3.49 1.34 -17.65
C TYR A 611 3.27 2.69 -18.36
N MET A 612 2.03 3.02 -18.69
CA MET A 612 1.68 4.34 -19.20
C MET A 612 1.97 5.44 -18.15
N PHE A 613 1.55 5.23 -16.90
CA PHE A 613 1.89 6.14 -15.80
C PHE A 613 3.40 6.20 -15.56
N MET A 614 4.06 5.04 -15.51
CA MET A 614 5.50 4.92 -15.34
C MET A 614 6.28 5.70 -16.39
N SER A 615 5.80 5.77 -17.62
CA SER A 615 6.42 6.55 -18.71
C SER A 615 6.28 8.07 -18.53
N GLN A 616 5.52 8.55 -17.56
CA GLN A 616 5.39 9.98 -17.29
C GLN A 616 6.45 10.50 -16.30
N ARG A 617 7.28 9.61 -15.73
CA ARG A 617 8.39 9.98 -14.84
C ARG A 617 9.49 10.72 -15.58
N SER A 618 10.37 11.42 -14.83
CA SER A 618 11.62 11.93 -15.36
C SER A 618 12.47 10.80 -15.95
N ASN A 619 13.13 11.04 -17.07
CA ASN A 619 14.13 10.13 -17.64
C ASN A 619 15.51 10.27 -16.98
N GLN A 620 15.67 11.18 -16.03
CA GLN A 620 16.92 11.32 -15.27
C GLN A 620 16.90 10.38 -14.06
N LYS A 621 17.98 9.60 -13.90
CA LYS A 621 18.14 8.74 -12.73
C LYS A 621 18.38 9.59 -11.48
N ASN A 622 17.58 9.39 -10.45
CA ASN A 622 17.72 10.04 -9.15
C ASN A 622 18.17 9.01 -8.09
N PRO A 623 19.43 9.06 -7.64
CA PRO A 623 19.95 8.09 -6.65
C PRO A 623 19.41 8.30 -5.23
N SER A 624 18.75 9.44 -4.95
CA SER A 624 18.11 9.71 -3.65
C SER A 624 16.79 8.97 -3.45
N LEU A 625 16.22 8.39 -4.50
CA LEU A 625 14.97 7.65 -4.43
C LEU A 625 15.22 6.15 -4.28
N ILE A 626 14.54 5.56 -3.31
CA ILE A 626 14.43 4.10 -3.15
C ILE A 626 13.55 3.51 -4.26
N ALA A 627 12.51 4.24 -4.64
CA ALA A 627 11.61 3.87 -5.71
C ALA A 627 12.34 3.83 -7.07
N ASP A 628 11.84 2.97 -7.97
CA ASP A 628 12.37 2.87 -9.32
C ASP A 628 12.18 4.19 -10.09
N ASN A 629 13.20 4.60 -10.86
CA ASN A 629 13.22 5.86 -11.55
C ASN A 629 14.23 5.85 -12.71
N GLY A 630 14.18 6.87 -13.57
CA GLY A 630 15.04 7.02 -14.74
C GLY A 630 14.39 6.51 -16.03
N PRO A 631 15.20 6.28 -17.09
CA PRO A 631 14.68 5.99 -18.44
C PRO A 631 13.98 4.63 -18.50
N MET A 632 12.89 4.57 -19.28
CA MET A 632 12.16 3.34 -19.53
C MET A 632 11.59 3.29 -20.95
N VAL A 633 11.41 2.09 -21.46
CA VAL A 633 10.64 1.78 -22.67
C VAL A 633 9.89 0.47 -22.44
N TYR A 634 8.61 0.42 -22.82
CA TYR A 634 7.76 -0.76 -22.68
C TYR A 634 6.90 -0.95 -23.93
N ILE A 635 6.92 -2.17 -24.50
CA ILE A 635 6.07 -2.58 -25.62
C ILE A 635 4.78 -3.15 -25.06
N ALA A 636 3.65 -2.49 -25.32
CA ALA A 636 2.32 -2.99 -24.98
C ALA A 636 1.72 -3.73 -26.19
N ASN A 637 2.32 -4.86 -26.54
CA ASN A 637 1.86 -5.82 -27.54
C ASN A 637 2.47 -7.18 -27.17
N ALA A 638 1.63 -8.17 -26.97
CA ALA A 638 2.04 -9.50 -26.51
C ALA A 638 2.38 -10.47 -27.64
N MET A 639 2.31 -10.02 -28.89
CA MET A 639 2.54 -10.84 -30.09
C MET A 639 1.70 -12.12 -30.11
N THR A 640 0.43 -12.02 -29.70
CA THR A 640 -0.53 -13.14 -29.75
C THR A 640 -1.40 -13.05 -30.99
N PRO A 641 -2.17 -14.11 -31.35
CA PRO A 641 -3.14 -14.03 -32.44
C PRO A 641 -4.22 -12.94 -32.28
N PHE A 642 -4.42 -12.45 -31.04
CA PHE A 642 -5.39 -11.42 -30.70
C PHE A 642 -4.76 -10.04 -30.48
N SER A 643 -3.43 -9.95 -30.59
CA SER A 643 -2.74 -8.67 -30.47
C SER A 643 -3.05 -7.79 -31.69
N PRO A 644 -3.25 -6.46 -31.50
CA PRO A 644 -3.47 -5.54 -32.59
C PRO A 644 -2.25 -5.45 -33.53
N SER A 645 -2.49 -5.14 -34.81
CA SER A 645 -1.40 -4.82 -35.75
C SER A 645 -0.64 -3.56 -35.39
N ASP A 646 -1.32 -2.59 -34.79
CA ASP A 646 -0.71 -1.39 -34.21
C ASP A 646 0.08 -1.77 -32.95
N VAL A 647 1.30 -1.29 -32.83
CA VAL A 647 2.14 -1.53 -31.65
C VAL A 647 2.21 -0.27 -30.81
N THR A 648 1.70 -0.36 -29.58
CA THR A 648 1.76 0.72 -28.60
C THR A 648 3.02 0.61 -27.75
N ILE A 649 3.69 1.74 -27.51
CA ILE A 649 4.88 1.83 -26.65
C ILE A 649 4.70 2.96 -25.65
N TYR A 650 5.09 2.69 -24.42
CA TYR A 650 5.22 3.68 -23.36
C TYR A 650 6.70 3.94 -23.08
N SER A 651 7.12 5.21 -23.12
CA SER A 651 8.51 5.59 -22.90
C SER A 651 8.65 7.03 -22.45
N ASN A 652 9.57 7.29 -21.54
CA ASN A 652 9.99 8.65 -21.16
C ASN A 652 11.28 9.11 -21.87
N CYS A 653 11.79 8.32 -22.81
CA CYS A 653 12.98 8.69 -23.60
C CYS A 653 12.68 9.79 -24.62
N ASP A 654 13.74 10.48 -25.09
CA ASP A 654 13.62 11.55 -26.08
C ASP A 654 13.25 11.01 -27.46
N SER A 655 13.71 9.81 -27.78
CA SER A 655 13.35 9.10 -28.99
C SER A 655 13.30 7.59 -28.76
N VAL A 656 12.52 6.90 -29.60
CA VAL A 656 12.32 5.46 -29.55
C VAL A 656 12.40 4.88 -30.96
N THR A 657 13.13 3.78 -31.10
CA THR A 657 13.06 2.94 -32.30
C THR A 657 12.34 1.64 -31.98
N LEU A 658 11.50 1.17 -32.89
CA LEU A 658 10.86 -0.13 -32.85
C LEU A 658 11.31 -0.95 -34.06
N THR A 659 11.89 -2.11 -33.81
CA THR A 659 12.24 -3.09 -34.84
C THR A 659 11.29 -4.27 -34.76
N TYR A 660 10.62 -4.59 -35.88
CA TYR A 660 9.95 -5.87 -36.06
C TYR A 660 10.84 -6.77 -36.91
N ASN A 661 11.39 -7.80 -36.31
CA ASN A 661 12.41 -8.63 -36.98
C ASN A 661 11.88 -9.46 -38.14
N ASN A 662 10.56 -9.69 -38.23
CA ASN A 662 9.91 -10.30 -39.38
C ASN A 662 9.77 -9.30 -40.54
N GLY A 663 10.86 -9.00 -41.22
CA GLY A 663 10.91 -8.07 -42.34
C GLY A 663 11.97 -6.97 -42.23
N GLY A 664 12.64 -6.85 -41.09
CA GLY A 664 13.76 -5.92 -40.88
C GLY A 664 13.38 -4.44 -40.88
N GLN A 665 12.09 -4.11 -40.77
CA GLN A 665 11.63 -2.73 -40.78
C GLN A 665 11.85 -2.07 -39.42
N VAL A 666 12.39 -0.85 -39.43
CA VAL A 666 12.60 -0.02 -38.26
C VAL A 666 11.68 1.18 -38.31
N TYR A 667 10.93 1.39 -37.23
CA TYR A 667 10.06 2.55 -37.03
C TYR A 667 10.73 3.47 -36.00
N THR A 668 10.60 4.79 -36.20
CA THR A 668 11.23 5.78 -35.32
C THR A 668 10.21 6.80 -34.85
N TYR A 669 10.29 7.16 -33.57
CA TYR A 669 9.55 8.24 -32.95
C TYR A 669 10.54 9.20 -32.28
N SER A 670 10.28 10.50 -32.36
CA SER A 670 11.00 11.54 -31.63
C SER A 670 10.01 12.41 -30.88
N LYS A 671 10.28 12.65 -29.60
CA LYS A 671 9.44 13.47 -28.75
C LYS A 671 9.56 14.93 -29.18
N GLU A 672 8.42 15.58 -29.39
CA GLU A 672 8.36 17.03 -29.65
C GLU A 672 8.75 17.76 -28.36
N LYS A 673 9.74 18.66 -28.45
CA LYS A 673 10.09 19.56 -27.36
C LYS A 673 9.02 20.62 -27.18
N ASP A 674 8.80 21.05 -25.95
CA ASP A 674 7.92 22.16 -25.57
C ASP A 674 6.43 21.98 -25.94
N LYS A 675 5.98 20.74 -26.16
CA LYS A 675 4.58 20.44 -26.37
C LYS A 675 3.83 20.43 -25.05
N ALA A 676 2.76 21.22 -24.95
CA ALA A 676 1.86 21.15 -23.79
C ALA A 676 1.15 19.80 -23.71
N GLY A 677 0.84 19.35 -22.46
CA GLY A 677 0.15 18.09 -22.21
C GLY A 677 1.00 17.11 -21.42
N MET A 678 0.61 15.83 -21.47
CA MET A 678 1.31 14.78 -20.72
C MET A 678 2.80 14.71 -21.08
N PRO A 679 3.70 14.52 -20.10
CA PRO A 679 5.15 14.57 -20.27
C PRO A 679 5.69 13.64 -21.36
N SER A 680 5.07 12.47 -21.52
CA SER A 680 5.44 11.48 -22.53
C SER A 680 4.19 10.95 -23.23
N PRO A 681 3.98 11.30 -24.51
CA PRO A 681 2.82 10.82 -25.27
C PRO A 681 2.80 9.30 -25.40
N ILE A 682 1.61 8.74 -25.57
CA ILE A 682 1.44 7.35 -25.95
C ILE A 682 1.89 7.18 -27.38
N ILE A 683 2.91 6.36 -27.63
CA ILE A 683 3.46 6.13 -28.96
C ILE A 683 2.72 4.95 -29.59
N THR A 684 2.21 5.14 -30.81
CA THR A 684 1.57 4.04 -31.56
C THR A 684 2.14 3.98 -32.97
N PHE A 685 2.81 2.87 -33.27
CA PHE A 685 3.27 2.55 -34.62
C PHE A 685 2.19 1.73 -35.33
N LYS A 686 1.74 2.23 -36.49
CA LYS A 686 0.64 1.67 -37.25
C LYS A 686 1.07 0.46 -38.11
N ASP A 687 0.23 -0.56 -38.18
CA ASP A 687 0.35 -1.73 -39.08
C ASP A 687 1.73 -2.45 -39.00
N VAL A 688 2.29 -2.57 -37.80
CA VAL A 688 3.61 -3.17 -37.55
C VAL A 688 3.52 -4.68 -37.45
N PHE A 689 2.71 -5.18 -36.48
CA PHE A 689 2.62 -6.60 -36.15
C PHE A 689 1.66 -7.34 -37.09
N ASN A 690 2.11 -8.49 -37.61
CA ASN A 690 1.27 -9.32 -38.48
C ASN A 690 1.42 -10.82 -38.11
N VAL A 691 0.44 -11.33 -37.39
CA VAL A 691 0.43 -12.73 -36.95
C VAL A 691 0.51 -13.76 -38.09
N MET A 692 0.00 -13.41 -39.28
CA MET A 692 0.08 -14.35 -40.42
C MET A 692 1.50 -14.49 -40.97
N LYS A 693 2.28 -13.39 -40.99
CA LYS A 693 3.71 -13.43 -41.29
C LYS A 693 4.49 -14.28 -40.28
N ASP A 694 4.20 -14.12 -38.99
CA ASP A 694 4.81 -14.95 -37.95
C ASP A 694 4.46 -16.44 -38.10
N LYS A 695 3.22 -16.72 -38.49
CA LYS A 695 2.77 -18.10 -38.75
C LYS A 695 3.46 -18.70 -39.96
N GLU A 696 3.73 -17.98 -41.01
CA GLU A 696 4.51 -18.42 -42.16
C GLU A 696 5.95 -18.75 -41.80
N LEU A 697 6.61 -17.89 -41.00
CA LEU A 697 7.94 -18.16 -40.49
C LEU A 697 7.98 -19.45 -39.66
N SER A 698 6.98 -19.63 -38.80
CA SER A 698 6.84 -20.86 -38.02
C SER A 698 6.77 -22.12 -38.89
N ARG A 699 5.98 -22.11 -39.95
CA ARG A 699 5.86 -23.26 -40.89
C ARG A 699 7.15 -23.55 -41.62
N ASN A 700 7.95 -22.51 -41.89
CA ASN A 700 9.23 -22.63 -42.59
C ASN A 700 10.42 -22.88 -41.66
N GLY A 701 10.21 -23.18 -40.40
CA GLY A 701 11.25 -23.49 -39.45
C GLY A 701 12.08 -22.27 -38.98
N LYS A 702 11.65 -21.05 -39.34
CA LYS A 702 12.34 -19.79 -39.00
C LYS A 702 11.72 -19.02 -37.82
N GLN A 703 10.89 -19.68 -37.03
CA GLN A 703 10.15 -19.05 -35.91
C GLN A 703 11.05 -18.45 -34.83
N ALA A 704 12.32 -18.87 -34.78
CA ALA A 704 13.28 -18.36 -33.77
C ALA A 704 13.58 -16.87 -33.87
N ASP A 705 13.23 -16.24 -34.99
CA ASP A 705 13.68 -14.89 -35.31
C ASP A 705 12.56 -13.81 -35.18
N SER A 706 11.33 -14.18 -34.83
CA SER A 706 10.25 -13.20 -34.67
C SER A 706 10.31 -12.52 -33.30
N TYR A 707 10.38 -11.20 -33.32
CA TYR A 707 10.34 -10.36 -32.10
C TYR A 707 9.99 -8.90 -32.44
N LEU A 708 9.48 -8.19 -31.44
CA LEU A 708 9.44 -6.75 -31.37
C LEU A 708 10.55 -6.28 -30.42
N LEU A 709 11.36 -5.33 -30.85
CA LEU A 709 12.43 -4.73 -30.05
C LEU A 709 12.27 -3.22 -30.03
N ALA A 710 11.98 -2.64 -28.88
CA ALA A 710 11.97 -1.22 -28.67
C ALA A 710 13.27 -0.77 -27.96
N GLN A 711 13.86 0.31 -28.44
CA GLN A 711 15.07 0.92 -27.90
C GLN A 711 14.82 2.40 -27.64
N GLY A 712 15.04 2.85 -26.41
CA GLY A 712 14.86 4.22 -25.97
C GLY A 712 16.19 4.97 -25.85
N TYR A 713 16.21 6.22 -26.32
CA TYR A 713 17.41 7.05 -26.36
C TYR A 713 17.17 8.36 -25.60
N VAL A 714 18.18 8.78 -24.82
CA VAL A 714 18.26 10.10 -24.17
C VAL A 714 19.56 10.74 -24.61
N ASP A 715 19.49 11.98 -25.10
CA ASP A 715 20.63 12.69 -25.69
C ASP A 715 21.38 11.85 -26.76
N GLY A 716 20.62 11.09 -27.55
CA GLY A 716 21.13 10.22 -28.60
C GLY A 716 21.82 8.93 -28.13
N LYS A 717 21.87 8.69 -26.82
CA LYS A 717 22.44 7.46 -26.24
C LYS A 717 21.35 6.45 -25.95
N LEU A 718 21.59 5.18 -26.29
CA LEU A 718 20.72 4.07 -25.91
C LEU A 718 20.75 3.88 -24.38
N VAL A 719 19.58 4.01 -23.73
CA VAL A 719 19.46 3.95 -22.26
C VAL A 719 18.45 2.90 -21.76
N ALA A 720 17.52 2.48 -22.62
CA ALA A 720 16.51 1.49 -22.27
C ALA A 720 16.19 0.58 -23.45
N THR A 721 15.85 -0.68 -23.16
CA THR A 721 15.50 -1.68 -24.17
C THR A 721 14.42 -2.60 -23.63
N HIS A 722 13.41 -2.89 -24.46
CA HIS A 722 12.38 -3.89 -24.19
C HIS A 722 12.14 -4.75 -25.41
N GLN A 723 12.11 -6.08 -25.21
CA GLN A 723 11.87 -7.05 -26.29
C GLN A 723 10.67 -7.93 -25.93
N VAL A 724 9.82 -8.17 -26.91
CA VAL A 724 8.70 -9.13 -26.83
C VAL A 724 8.86 -10.16 -27.92
N LYS A 725 8.59 -11.41 -27.60
CA LYS A 725 8.56 -12.54 -28.53
C LYS A 725 7.22 -13.29 -28.42
N PRO A 726 6.72 -13.86 -29.53
CA PRO A 726 5.54 -14.72 -29.47
C PRO A 726 5.87 -15.97 -28.64
N ALA A 727 5.08 -16.23 -27.60
CA ALA A 727 5.27 -17.42 -26.79
C ALA A 727 4.88 -18.70 -27.57
N ARG A 728 5.76 -19.70 -27.52
CA ARG A 728 5.59 -21.01 -28.16
C ARG A 728 4.72 -21.92 -27.27
N ARG A 729 4.97 -23.21 -27.33
CA ARG A 729 4.31 -24.20 -26.48
C ARG A 729 4.64 -23.95 -25.00
N ALA A 730 3.63 -23.99 -24.14
CA ALA A 730 3.84 -23.99 -22.70
C ALA A 730 4.75 -25.15 -22.28
N SER A 731 5.88 -24.86 -21.67
CA SER A 731 6.93 -25.81 -21.34
C SER A 731 7.32 -25.79 -19.87
N ASN A 732 7.26 -24.64 -19.21
CA ASN A 732 7.71 -24.47 -17.85
C ASN A 732 6.75 -23.61 -17.04
N ILE A 733 6.82 -23.75 -15.71
CA ILE A 733 6.23 -22.81 -14.74
C ILE A 733 7.38 -22.13 -14.03
N HIS A 734 7.51 -20.82 -14.18
CA HIS A 734 8.47 -20.00 -13.45
C HIS A 734 7.78 -19.29 -12.30
N LEU A 735 8.40 -19.36 -11.10
CA LEU A 735 7.91 -18.64 -9.92
C LEU A 735 8.86 -17.51 -9.59
N PHE A 736 8.31 -16.39 -9.20
CA PHE A 736 9.05 -15.24 -8.64
C PHE A 736 8.33 -14.66 -7.43
N VAL A 737 9.09 -14.08 -6.53
CA VAL A 737 8.61 -13.48 -5.29
C VAL A 737 8.43 -12.00 -5.52
N ASP A 738 7.22 -11.49 -5.33
CA ASP A 738 6.89 -10.07 -5.43
C ASP A 738 7.06 -9.41 -4.06
N ASN A 739 8.31 -9.23 -3.64
CA ASN A 739 8.68 -8.64 -2.35
C ASN A 739 9.27 -7.23 -2.44
N GLU A 740 9.41 -6.66 -3.64
CA GLU A 740 10.00 -5.34 -3.87
C GLU A 740 11.39 -5.14 -3.21
N GLY A 741 12.12 -6.23 -3.00
CA GLY A 741 13.47 -6.23 -2.43
C GLY A 741 13.53 -6.18 -0.90
N ILE A 742 12.40 -6.24 -0.18
CA ILE A 742 12.37 -6.26 1.29
C ILE A 742 12.23 -7.68 1.85
N ALA A 743 12.67 -7.86 3.08
CA ALA A 743 12.57 -9.15 3.77
C ALA A 743 11.14 -9.50 4.16
N LEU A 744 10.86 -10.79 4.29
CA LEU A 744 9.68 -11.35 4.94
C LEU A 744 10.02 -11.62 6.41
N HIS A 745 9.28 -11.04 7.36
CA HIS A 745 9.53 -11.22 8.79
C HIS A 745 8.81 -12.45 9.34
N ALA A 746 9.50 -13.21 10.17
CA ALA A 746 8.96 -14.39 10.86
C ALA A 746 8.22 -13.96 12.13
N ASP A 747 7.12 -13.26 11.99
CA ASP A 747 6.29 -12.76 13.07
C ASP A 747 4.89 -13.40 13.13
N GLY A 748 4.60 -14.32 12.20
CA GLY A 748 3.32 -15.00 12.11
C GLY A 748 2.24 -14.16 11.38
N SER A 749 2.59 -12.97 10.94
CA SER A 749 1.68 -11.99 10.34
C SER A 749 2.12 -11.56 8.95
N ASP A 750 3.43 -11.45 8.72
CA ASP A 750 3.98 -10.90 7.48
C ASP A 750 3.71 -11.78 6.27
N MET A 751 3.44 -11.13 5.13
CA MET A 751 2.96 -11.79 3.93
C MET A 751 3.73 -11.34 2.68
N VAL A 752 3.81 -12.25 1.70
CA VAL A 752 4.41 -11.97 0.39
C VAL A 752 3.63 -12.67 -0.72
N THR A 753 3.51 -12.03 -1.88
CA THR A 753 2.93 -12.65 -3.06
C THR A 753 3.99 -13.43 -3.82
N VAL A 754 3.69 -14.69 -4.15
CA VAL A 754 4.45 -15.49 -5.10
C VAL A 754 3.63 -15.62 -6.38
N ILE A 755 4.23 -15.33 -7.52
CA ILE A 755 3.57 -15.34 -8.81
C ILE A 755 4.16 -16.48 -9.67
N ALA A 756 3.32 -17.38 -10.14
CA ALA A 756 3.67 -18.40 -11.11
C ALA A 756 3.32 -17.90 -12.53
N ALA A 757 4.27 -17.99 -13.45
CA ALA A 757 4.08 -17.69 -14.86
C ALA A 757 4.24 -18.93 -15.70
N ILE A 758 3.27 -19.22 -16.55
CA ILE A 758 3.42 -20.30 -17.56
C ILE A 758 4.21 -19.73 -18.72
N THR A 759 5.31 -20.40 -19.07
CA THR A 759 6.24 -19.93 -20.11
C THR A 759 6.53 -21.04 -21.13
N ASP A 760 7.05 -20.63 -22.27
CA ASP A 760 7.69 -21.53 -23.21
C ASP A 760 9.11 -21.91 -22.75
N ASP A 761 9.83 -22.67 -23.58
CA ASP A 761 11.20 -23.10 -23.33
C ASP A 761 12.26 -21.96 -23.34
N GLN A 762 11.88 -20.77 -23.78
CA GLN A 762 12.70 -19.56 -23.79
C GLN A 762 12.34 -18.56 -22.69
N GLY A 763 11.35 -18.89 -21.86
CA GLY A 763 10.89 -18.01 -20.77
C GLY A 763 9.84 -16.99 -21.20
N ASN A 764 9.33 -17.00 -22.44
CA ASN A 764 8.27 -16.09 -22.85
C ASN A 764 6.93 -16.50 -22.22
N ILE A 765 6.25 -15.55 -21.58
CA ILE A 765 5.00 -15.84 -20.88
C ILE A 765 3.87 -16.14 -21.87
N LYS A 766 3.18 -17.26 -21.66
CA LYS A 766 2.04 -17.73 -22.44
C LYS A 766 0.77 -16.96 -22.03
N ARG A 767 0.59 -15.76 -22.58
CA ARG A 767 -0.48 -14.81 -22.18
C ARG A 767 -1.91 -15.35 -22.31
N LEU A 768 -2.17 -16.20 -23.30
CA LEU A 768 -3.50 -16.78 -23.55
C LEU A 768 -3.71 -18.15 -22.88
N ASN A 769 -2.84 -18.53 -21.93
CA ASN A 769 -3.03 -19.75 -21.17
C ASN A 769 -4.10 -19.53 -20.09
N ASN A 770 -4.99 -20.49 -19.91
CA ASN A 770 -6.10 -20.52 -18.97
C ASN A 770 -6.08 -21.77 -18.05
N GLU A 771 -4.93 -22.40 -17.89
CA GLU A 771 -4.75 -23.50 -16.94
C GLU A 771 -5.01 -23.04 -15.51
N HIS A 772 -5.19 -24.01 -14.60
CA HIS A 772 -5.22 -23.76 -13.16
C HIS A 772 -3.92 -24.24 -12.53
N ILE A 773 -3.31 -23.41 -11.73
CA ILE A 773 -2.09 -23.71 -11.00
C ILE A 773 -2.44 -24.11 -9.56
N LEU A 774 -2.01 -25.31 -9.19
CA LEU A 774 -2.02 -25.77 -7.81
C LEU A 774 -0.68 -25.45 -7.16
N PHE A 775 -0.74 -24.68 -6.06
CA PHE A 775 0.42 -24.37 -5.23
C PHE A 775 0.52 -25.32 -4.04
N SER A 776 1.75 -25.62 -3.62
CA SER A 776 2.05 -26.26 -2.35
C SER A 776 3.25 -25.60 -1.69
N ILE A 777 3.38 -25.77 -0.37
CA ILE A 777 4.38 -25.08 0.43
C ILE A 777 5.04 -26.07 1.41
N GLU A 778 6.34 -25.86 1.63
CA GLU A 778 7.16 -26.59 2.62
C GLU A 778 7.95 -25.54 3.43
N GLY A 779 8.20 -25.81 4.72
CA GLY A 779 9.00 -24.97 5.60
C GLY A 779 8.18 -23.95 6.42
N GLU A 780 8.77 -22.79 6.71
CA GLU A 780 8.26 -21.81 7.69
C GLU A 780 7.27 -20.79 7.10
N GLY A 781 6.28 -21.30 6.35
CA GLY A 781 5.22 -20.50 5.76
C GLY A 781 3.93 -21.27 5.53
N ARG A 782 2.85 -20.54 5.23
CA ARG A 782 1.55 -21.14 4.85
C ARG A 782 0.94 -20.38 3.68
N ILE A 783 0.12 -21.06 2.88
CA ILE A 783 -0.72 -20.43 1.86
C ILE A 783 -1.92 -19.79 2.55
N VAL A 784 -2.18 -18.51 2.25
CA VAL A 784 -3.34 -17.80 2.79
C VAL A 784 -4.56 -18.07 1.92
N GLY A 785 -5.67 -18.39 2.57
CA GLY A 785 -6.93 -18.70 1.90
C GLY A 785 -7.04 -20.14 1.43
N ASP A 786 -6.07 -20.63 0.67
CA ASP A 786 -5.99 -22.00 0.14
C ASP A 786 -7.38 -22.55 -0.30
N GLN A 787 -7.78 -23.70 0.21
CA GLN A 787 -9.11 -24.29 -0.08
C GLN A 787 -10.24 -23.60 0.68
N GLU A 788 -9.96 -22.94 1.81
CA GLU A 788 -10.94 -22.23 2.64
C GLU A 788 -11.68 -21.15 1.86
N SER A 789 -10.97 -20.40 0.99
CA SER A 789 -11.54 -19.35 0.15
C SER A 789 -11.51 -19.66 -1.34
N PHE A 790 -11.31 -20.92 -1.72
CA PHE A 790 -11.17 -21.35 -3.12
C PHE A 790 -10.05 -20.59 -3.88
N SER A 791 -9.01 -20.17 -3.17
CA SER A 791 -7.88 -19.42 -3.73
C SER A 791 -6.70 -20.30 -4.13
N ASN A 792 -6.85 -21.63 -4.08
CA ASN A 792 -5.88 -22.60 -4.56
C ASN A 792 -6.62 -23.92 -4.89
N PRO A 793 -6.62 -24.40 -6.13
CA PRO A 793 -5.83 -23.92 -7.28
C PRO A 793 -6.30 -22.58 -7.86
N VAL A 794 -5.36 -21.87 -8.50
CA VAL A 794 -5.56 -20.51 -9.04
C VAL A 794 -5.68 -20.56 -10.56
N GLU A 795 -6.71 -19.93 -11.10
CA GLU A 795 -6.82 -19.73 -12.54
C GLU A 795 -5.73 -18.79 -13.06
N VAL A 796 -5.09 -19.16 -14.16
CA VAL A 796 -4.09 -18.33 -14.84
C VAL A 796 -4.80 -17.18 -15.56
N LYS A 797 -4.49 -15.94 -15.18
CA LYS A 797 -5.00 -14.72 -15.80
C LYS A 797 -3.86 -13.98 -16.49
N TRP A 798 -3.98 -13.78 -17.79
CA TRP A 798 -2.93 -13.11 -18.59
C TRP A 798 -1.53 -13.76 -18.41
N GLY A 799 -1.51 -15.11 -18.36
CA GLY A 799 -0.30 -15.94 -18.28
C GLY A 799 0.30 -16.08 -16.88
N THR A 800 -0.31 -15.53 -15.83
CA THR A 800 0.19 -15.60 -14.46
C THR A 800 -0.89 -16.03 -13.47
N ALA A 801 -0.47 -16.64 -12.35
CA ALA A 801 -1.30 -17.02 -11.22
C ALA A 801 -0.59 -16.60 -9.92
N PRO A 802 -1.19 -15.74 -9.10
CA PRO A 802 -0.62 -15.33 -7.83
C PRO A 802 -1.07 -16.23 -6.68
N VAL A 803 -0.24 -16.34 -5.64
CA VAL A 803 -0.59 -16.93 -4.35
C VAL A 803 -0.02 -16.09 -3.22
N LEU A 804 -0.77 -15.92 -2.14
CA LEU A 804 -0.34 -15.18 -0.97
C LEU A 804 0.25 -16.15 0.07
N ILE A 805 1.47 -15.87 0.50
CA ILE A 805 2.22 -16.65 1.48
C ILE A 805 2.37 -15.84 2.76
N GLN A 806 2.02 -16.43 3.90
CA GLN A 806 2.24 -15.84 5.22
C GLN A 806 3.36 -16.59 5.94
N SER A 807 4.23 -15.86 6.63
CA SER A 807 5.29 -16.44 7.47
C SER A 807 4.74 -17.12 8.70
N THR A 808 5.53 -18.02 9.31
CA THR A 808 5.36 -18.48 10.70
C THR A 808 6.10 -17.56 11.67
N THR A 809 6.07 -17.88 12.96
CA THR A 809 6.86 -17.18 13.99
C THR A 809 8.30 -17.70 14.11
N THR A 810 8.67 -18.65 13.27
CA THR A 810 10.02 -19.22 13.21
C THR A 810 10.70 -18.76 11.93
N ALA A 811 11.84 -18.09 12.06
CA ALA A 811 12.64 -17.69 10.90
C ALA A 811 13.22 -18.91 10.20
N GLY A 812 13.13 -18.95 8.88
CA GLY A 812 13.61 -20.10 8.12
C GLY A 812 13.23 -20.10 6.65
N LYS A 813 13.58 -21.20 6.00
CA LYS A 813 13.31 -21.40 4.58
C LYS A 813 11.86 -21.76 4.30
N ILE A 814 11.37 -21.23 3.22
CA ILE A 814 10.03 -21.47 2.67
C ILE A 814 10.23 -21.88 1.22
N LYS A 815 9.66 -23.02 0.84
CA LYS A 815 9.68 -23.49 -0.53
C LYS A 815 8.28 -23.57 -1.09
N VAL A 816 7.99 -22.78 -2.10
CA VAL A 816 6.71 -22.77 -2.80
C VAL A 816 6.88 -23.51 -4.12
N ARG A 817 6.00 -24.48 -4.39
CA ARG A 817 5.94 -25.23 -5.65
C ARG A 817 4.66 -24.92 -6.39
N ALA A 818 4.70 -25.00 -7.69
CA ALA A 818 3.55 -24.81 -8.56
C ALA A 818 3.50 -25.87 -9.66
N ALA A 819 2.30 -26.37 -9.92
CA ALA A 819 2.02 -27.32 -10.97
C ALA A 819 0.65 -27.02 -11.60
N VAL A 820 0.45 -27.35 -12.88
CA VAL A 820 -0.90 -27.35 -13.45
C VAL A 820 -1.73 -28.46 -12.80
N VAL A 821 -3.03 -28.24 -12.61
CA VAL A 821 -3.92 -29.21 -11.95
C VAL A 821 -3.99 -30.52 -12.71
N TRP A 822 -4.08 -30.46 -14.03
CA TRP A 822 -4.16 -31.63 -14.88
C TRP A 822 -2.78 -31.99 -15.43
N GLN A 823 -2.15 -32.99 -14.82
CA GLN A 823 -0.81 -33.46 -15.21
C GLN A 823 -0.87 -34.47 -16.35
N GLY A 824 0.03 -34.34 -17.31
CA GLY A 824 0.20 -35.27 -18.44
C GLY A 824 1.61 -35.16 -19.02
N LYS A 825 1.95 -36.01 -19.99
CA LYS A 825 3.30 -36.04 -20.60
C LYS A 825 3.70 -34.76 -21.33
N ALA A 826 2.73 -33.90 -21.64
CA ALA A 826 2.93 -32.71 -22.44
C ALA A 826 2.63 -31.41 -21.64
N THR A 827 2.43 -31.51 -20.33
CA THR A 827 2.19 -30.37 -19.48
C THR A 827 3.50 -29.62 -19.15
N PRO A 828 3.42 -28.33 -18.79
CA PRO A 828 4.58 -27.60 -18.34
C PRO A 828 5.28 -28.30 -17.17
N VAL A 829 6.61 -28.21 -17.15
CA VAL A 829 7.41 -28.69 -16.01
C VAL A 829 7.07 -27.87 -14.78
N ASN A 830 6.84 -28.57 -13.67
CA ASN A 830 6.53 -27.94 -12.38
C ASN A 830 7.65 -26.98 -11.93
N GLY A 831 7.25 -25.82 -11.43
CA GLY A 831 8.19 -24.82 -10.92
C GLY A 831 8.28 -24.81 -9.41
N PHE A 832 9.31 -24.17 -8.89
CA PHE A 832 9.43 -23.83 -7.48
C PHE A 832 10.26 -22.56 -7.28
N VAL A 833 10.06 -21.94 -6.12
CA VAL A 833 10.92 -20.84 -5.63
C VAL A 833 11.22 -21.08 -4.15
N GLU A 834 12.41 -20.72 -3.72
CA GLU A 834 12.81 -20.70 -2.31
C GLU A 834 12.97 -19.26 -1.85
N LEU A 835 12.40 -18.94 -0.71
CA LEU A 835 12.56 -17.68 -0.02
C LEU A 835 12.85 -17.97 1.45
N GLU A 836 13.26 -16.95 2.19
CA GLU A 836 13.61 -17.06 3.61
C GLU A 836 12.93 -15.96 4.40
N SER A 837 12.34 -16.33 5.53
CA SER A 837 11.85 -15.35 6.51
C SER A 837 12.94 -15.07 7.55
N VAL A 838 13.02 -13.81 7.98
CA VAL A 838 14.00 -13.33 8.96
C VAL A 838 13.33 -13.00 10.29
N LYS A 839 14.09 -13.08 11.38
CA LYS A 839 13.58 -12.73 12.70
C LYS A 839 13.17 -11.24 12.73
N PRO A 840 12.00 -10.89 13.29
CA PRO A 840 11.60 -9.50 13.46
C PRO A 840 12.49 -8.79 14.50
N GLU A 841 12.61 -7.46 14.37
CA GLU A 841 13.42 -6.64 15.29
C GLU A 841 12.75 -6.43 16.66
N TYR A 842 11.44 -6.59 16.72
CA TYR A 842 10.64 -6.47 17.96
C TYR A 842 10.31 -7.83 18.57
N PRO A 843 10.17 -7.90 19.91
CA PRO A 843 9.79 -9.15 20.57
C PRO A 843 8.32 -9.47 20.34
N LEU A 844 8.04 -10.78 20.16
CA LEU A 844 6.69 -11.31 20.03
C LEU A 844 6.16 -11.80 21.38
N ILE A 845 4.90 -11.51 21.67
CA ILE A 845 4.17 -12.08 22.81
C ILE A 845 3.13 -13.06 22.30
N GLY A 846 3.29 -14.31 22.71
CA GLY A 846 2.37 -15.41 22.42
C GLY A 846 2.73 -16.59 23.28
N GLY A 847 1.82 -17.56 23.44
CA GLY A 847 2.17 -18.85 24.01
C GLY A 847 3.03 -19.64 23.03
N GLU A 848 4.23 -20.10 23.40
CA GLU A 848 5.06 -20.93 22.51
C GLU A 848 4.31 -22.16 21.98
N LYS A 849 3.43 -22.72 22.80
CA LYS A 849 2.63 -23.88 22.47
C LYS A 849 1.57 -23.57 21.41
N GLU A 850 0.89 -22.44 21.55
CA GLU A 850 -0.11 -21.95 20.59
C GLU A 850 0.56 -21.53 19.28
N MET A 851 1.70 -20.84 19.33
CA MET A 851 2.45 -20.46 18.12
C MET A 851 2.92 -21.67 17.30
N LYS A 852 3.31 -22.76 17.98
CA LYS A 852 3.68 -24.02 17.33
C LYS A 852 2.48 -24.82 16.80
N ALA A 853 1.28 -24.54 17.30
CA ALA A 853 0.05 -25.25 16.91
C ALA A 853 -0.62 -24.64 15.65
N ILE A 854 -0.18 -23.46 15.18
CA ILE A 854 -0.66 -22.89 13.91
C ILE A 854 -0.29 -23.87 12.79
N PRO A 855 -1.29 -24.43 12.06
CA PRO A 855 -1.01 -25.50 11.10
C PRO A 855 -0.08 -25.01 9.98
N HIS A 856 1.07 -25.66 9.83
CA HIS A 856 1.98 -25.44 8.70
C HIS A 856 1.61 -26.27 7.44
N LYS A 857 0.48 -26.99 7.50
CA LYS A 857 0.03 -27.79 6.36
C LYS A 857 -1.00 -26.97 5.59
N SER A 858 -0.64 -26.59 4.36
CA SER A 858 -1.67 -26.54 3.34
C SER A 858 -2.35 -27.91 3.35
N ALA A 859 -3.66 -27.96 3.42
CA ALA A 859 -4.40 -29.20 3.18
C ALA A 859 -4.23 -29.61 1.70
N GLY A 860 -3.01 -29.49 1.20
CA GLY A 860 -2.68 -29.63 -0.20
C GLY A 860 -3.03 -31.00 -0.74
N MET A 861 -3.75 -31.04 -1.82
CA MET A 861 -3.68 -32.17 -2.72
C MET A 861 -2.20 -32.40 -3.03
N SER A 862 -1.73 -33.64 -2.84
CA SER A 862 -0.37 -34.03 -3.16
C SER A 862 -0.08 -33.65 -4.61
N LEU A 863 0.99 -32.85 -4.83
CA LEU A 863 1.57 -32.65 -6.16
C LEU A 863 2.24 -33.90 -6.74
N GLN A 864 2.09 -35.05 -6.11
CA GLN A 864 2.39 -36.31 -6.75
C GLN A 864 1.42 -36.45 -7.92
N GLY A 865 1.95 -36.21 -9.10
CA GLY A 865 1.21 -36.39 -10.33
C GLY A 865 0.47 -37.72 -10.28
N ASN A 866 -0.82 -37.67 -10.49
CA ASN A 866 -1.61 -38.86 -10.61
C ASN A 866 -1.03 -39.62 -11.81
N THR A 867 -0.24 -40.65 -11.55
CA THR A 867 0.41 -41.48 -12.59
C THR A 867 -0.60 -42.14 -13.54
N ASN A 868 -1.90 -42.03 -13.22
CA ASN A 868 -3.03 -42.51 -14.01
C ASN A 868 -3.75 -41.45 -14.83
N VAL A 869 -3.23 -40.21 -14.91
CA VAL A 869 -3.83 -39.16 -15.76
C VAL A 869 -3.61 -39.53 -17.23
N LYS A 870 -4.69 -39.92 -17.93
CA LYS A 870 -4.67 -40.18 -19.37
C LYS A 870 -4.28 -38.89 -20.11
N SER A 871 -3.43 -39.03 -21.11
CA SER A 871 -3.05 -37.90 -21.97
C SER A 871 -4.30 -37.32 -22.67
N SER A 872 -4.26 -36.08 -23.08
CA SER A 872 -5.34 -35.44 -23.85
C SER A 872 -5.73 -36.25 -25.09
N ARG A 873 -4.77 -36.96 -25.66
CA ARG A 873 -4.97 -37.82 -26.81
C ARG A 873 -5.68 -39.13 -26.46
N GLU A 874 -5.46 -39.66 -25.27
CA GLU A 874 -6.17 -40.85 -24.76
C GLU A 874 -7.60 -40.51 -24.35
N LYS A 875 -7.81 -39.30 -23.75
CA LYS A 875 -9.15 -38.81 -23.47
C LYS A 875 -9.95 -38.54 -24.74
N LEU A 876 -9.33 -37.95 -25.77
CA LEU A 876 -9.98 -37.75 -27.06
C LEU A 876 -10.43 -39.04 -27.67
N LYS A 877 -9.59 -40.09 -27.66
CA LYS A 877 -9.95 -41.43 -28.15
C LYS A 877 -11.07 -42.07 -27.36
N GLU A 878 -11.19 -41.80 -26.06
CA GLU A 878 -12.32 -42.29 -25.27
C GLU A 878 -13.62 -41.57 -25.62
N VAL A 879 -13.57 -40.25 -25.85
CA VAL A 879 -14.71 -39.48 -26.31
C VAL A 879 -15.14 -39.93 -27.72
N GLU A 880 -14.21 -40.12 -28.64
CA GLU A 880 -14.46 -40.64 -29.98
C GLU A 880 -15.08 -42.03 -29.94
N LYS A 881 -14.62 -42.91 -29.03
CA LYS A 881 -15.21 -44.22 -28.82
C LYS A 881 -16.61 -44.15 -28.22
N GLN A 882 -16.82 -43.29 -27.25
CA GLN A 882 -18.17 -43.07 -26.67
C GLN A 882 -19.15 -42.51 -27.70
N GLN A 883 -18.69 -41.62 -28.59
CA GLN A 883 -19.53 -41.16 -29.71
C GLN A 883 -19.85 -42.26 -30.71
N ALA A 884 -18.88 -43.13 -31.04
CA ALA A 884 -19.10 -44.27 -31.94
C ALA A 884 -20.00 -45.34 -31.32
N ASP A 885 -20.02 -45.49 -30.02
CA ASP A 885 -20.95 -46.41 -29.29
C ASP A 885 -22.38 -45.81 -29.17
N PHE A 886 -22.57 -44.51 -29.45
CA PHE A 886 -23.86 -43.81 -29.46
C PHE A 886 -24.51 -43.76 -30.86
N GLU A 887 -23.71 -43.84 -31.95
CA GLU A 887 -24.17 -44.00 -33.34
C GLU A 887 -24.46 -45.47 -33.69
#